data_965a4f8337ae8c050b3ce1f07b1249af
#
_entry.id   965a4f8337ae8c050b3ce1f07b1249af
#
_cell.length_a   1.000
_cell.length_b   1.000
_cell.length_c   1.000
_cell.angle_alpha   90.00
_cell.angle_beta   90.00
_cell.angle_gamma   90.00
#
_symmetry.space_group_name_H-M   'P 1'
#
loop_
_entity.id
_entity.type
_entity.pdbx_description
1 polymer ?
#
loop_
_entity_poly.entity_id
_entity_poly.type
_entity_poly.pdbx_seq_one_letter_code
_entity_poly.pdbx_strand_id
1 'polypeptide(L)'
;MTRIVSRVEPWAFTLLLAVAGCGKQTADAGPTAEAVEENLVSTLNCAPGFNKFIGPPPAGVLPFIPFASLKTVENPVIGINRVTGAPALRADLASYVADMNAAIQLGKAFFWEMQAGSDNKVACATCHFQAGEDARAKNQLNPGGNGTFDGKSANYALVAADFPFTDPALGRNGDNIAGSQGVRPSTFVSISSTGVETTVPGSDPVFGTMRQATGVNAPSTINTVYNHRNFFNGRAQNEFNGINPFGSRDPSAHIWYASSTTTVAPLSITITNASAASQAVGPPLNPVEMSAAGRTFPELGKKLLLLKPLGLQTVSPTDSVLGALVAKKGGKGLNTTYGAMIQKAFQPTMWNSNAPVTLNGKAYTLTQANFSFYWGIAIMLYEATLIADNSPMDQYAATRVFDAVGNVTAENVALLNPVVSRLAAEGINITTNDILYGLELFEKPIPPPGVAGLPPSARFGGTGIGSGVGCNFCHVGAETTSASVRNLTAGVEAGDMAFKAAGFDLRMERMFMGDRTQPVVAPQPFPPVPLGADQIVYDNGNYAVNVTSINGVAVPARPMKVNTYDVGWYDVGVRPILENPGVGGTDPFGNPLSWTEYFQKVFASPQTTFKVAGGGLTCIDANGNPVVPPAAPLTSPFAGEVLDPANNLPIISGGLLKTEATDVAGSFKTPHLRNIEFTGPYFHSGGKSTLKQVVEFYDDGGNFPNATMPAIIRPLGLTPSQMNALVAFLVALTDDRVRLQQAPFDHPELIVPAGQDAAGADITTTIPAVGATGSATPISRFLALNPFAAQ
;
A
#
# COMPACT_ATOMS: atom_id res chain seq x y z
N MET A 1 29.79 -42.74 29.95
CA MET A 1 29.61 -43.70 28.86
C MET A 1 28.19 -43.55 28.35
N THR A 2 28.09 -43.48 27.05
CA THR A 2 26.92 -43.53 26.17
C THR A 2 26.09 -42.27 26.04
N ARG A 3 26.42 -41.53 24.99
CA ARG A 3 25.62 -40.45 24.41
C ARG A 3 24.37 -41.02 23.73
N ILE A 4 23.23 -40.38 23.97
CA ILE A 4 22.09 -40.48 23.08
C ILE A 4 21.91 -39.12 22.45
N VAL A 5 22.19 -39.03 21.16
CA VAL A 5 21.91 -37.89 20.30
C VAL A 5 20.53 -38.15 19.71
N SER A 6 19.56 -37.39 20.10
CA SER A 6 18.26 -37.32 19.41
C SER A 6 18.36 -36.38 18.21
N ARG A 7 18.20 -36.99 17.02
CA ARG A 7 18.08 -36.26 15.76
C ARG A 7 16.78 -35.44 15.76
N VAL A 8 16.92 -34.16 15.57
CA VAL A 8 15.83 -33.28 15.09
C VAL A 8 16.03 -33.18 13.58
N GLU A 9 15.12 -33.74 12.83
CA GLU A 9 15.11 -33.57 11.37
C GLU A 9 14.62 -32.13 11.02
N PRO A 10 15.34 -31.41 10.15
CA PRO A 10 14.83 -30.18 9.57
C PRO A 10 13.90 -30.51 8.42
N TRP A 11 12.65 -30.08 8.51
CA TRP A 11 11.74 -30.07 7.38
C TRP A 11 12.23 -29.07 6.33
N ALA A 12 12.87 -29.61 5.31
CA ALA A 12 13.24 -28.87 4.11
C ALA A 12 11.96 -28.54 3.33
N PHE A 13 11.69 -27.27 3.14
CA PHE A 13 10.78 -26.79 2.11
C PHE A 13 11.40 -27.13 0.74
N THR A 14 10.89 -28.15 0.13
CA THR A 14 11.22 -28.48 -1.26
C THR A 14 10.41 -27.56 -2.16
N LEU A 15 11.00 -26.44 -2.53
CA LEU A 15 10.52 -25.65 -3.67
C LEU A 15 10.90 -26.48 -4.92
N LEU A 16 9.92 -27.11 -5.55
CA LEU A 16 10.11 -27.80 -6.81
C LEU A 16 10.34 -26.77 -7.92
N LEU A 17 11.58 -26.33 -8.09
CA LEU A 17 12.05 -25.70 -9.31
C LEU A 17 12.43 -26.82 -10.26
N ALA A 18 11.65 -27.01 -11.32
CA ALA A 18 12.06 -27.82 -12.45
C ALA A 18 13.22 -27.11 -13.16
N VAL A 19 14.45 -27.38 -12.72
CA VAL A 19 15.66 -27.00 -13.44
C VAL A 19 16.08 -28.20 -14.28
N ALA A 20 15.88 -28.11 -15.57
CA ALA A 20 16.50 -29.03 -16.52
C ALA A 20 17.93 -28.58 -16.76
N GLY A 21 18.86 -29.33 -16.20
CA GLY A 21 20.20 -29.57 -16.74
C GLY A 21 21.24 -28.49 -16.66
N CYS A 22 22.13 -28.64 -15.69
CA CYS A 22 23.54 -28.62 -15.99
C CYS A 22 24.36 -29.15 -14.78
N GLY A 23 25.24 -30.16 -15.06
CA GLY A 23 26.44 -30.47 -14.26
C GLY A 23 26.23 -31.16 -12.93
N LYS A 24 26.62 -32.45 -12.90
CA LYS A 24 26.78 -33.19 -11.67
C LYS A 24 27.73 -32.49 -10.68
N GLN A 25 27.24 -32.14 -9.54
CA GLN A 25 28.03 -31.97 -8.33
C GLN A 25 27.57 -32.95 -7.27
N THR A 26 28.56 -33.59 -6.66
CA THR A 26 28.44 -34.61 -5.64
C THR A 26 27.78 -34.06 -4.38
N ALA A 27 26.86 -34.85 -3.84
CA ALA A 27 26.18 -34.53 -2.59
C ALA A 27 27.17 -34.62 -1.42
N ASP A 28 27.51 -33.44 -0.86
CA ASP A 28 27.93 -33.34 0.54
C ASP A 28 27.86 -31.88 0.99
N ALA A 29 27.16 -31.63 2.10
CA ALA A 29 26.82 -30.40 2.73
C ALA A 29 25.67 -29.66 2.04
N GLY A 30 24.57 -29.43 2.78
CA GLY A 30 23.49 -28.55 2.36
C GLY A 30 24.02 -27.13 2.12
N PRO A 31 23.44 -26.39 1.15
CA PRO A 31 23.92 -25.07 0.79
C PRO A 31 23.83 -24.13 2.00
N THR A 32 24.93 -23.41 2.26
CA THR A 32 24.93 -22.26 3.16
C THR A 32 24.04 -21.17 2.60
N ALA A 33 23.55 -20.24 3.42
CA ALA A 33 22.75 -19.11 2.96
C ALA A 33 23.45 -18.36 1.81
N GLU A 34 24.78 -18.21 1.86
CA GLU A 34 25.59 -17.63 0.79
C GLU A 34 25.51 -18.43 -0.52
N ALA A 35 25.50 -19.74 -0.48
CA ALA A 35 25.42 -20.58 -1.68
C ALA A 35 24.01 -20.54 -2.31
N VAL A 36 22.96 -20.32 -1.52
CA VAL A 36 21.61 -20.07 -2.03
C VAL A 36 21.54 -18.68 -2.66
N GLU A 37 22.21 -17.70 -2.06
CA GLU A 37 22.31 -16.34 -2.59
C GLU A 37 23.12 -16.29 -3.90
N GLU A 38 24.26 -16.96 -3.98
CA GLU A 38 25.06 -17.04 -5.22
C GLU A 38 24.31 -17.78 -6.35
N ASN A 39 23.58 -18.83 -6.06
CA ASN A 39 22.76 -19.51 -7.08
C ASN A 39 21.55 -18.68 -7.52
N LEU A 40 20.93 -17.95 -6.60
CA LEU A 40 19.84 -17.01 -6.95
C LEU A 40 20.38 -15.86 -7.81
N VAL A 41 21.54 -15.33 -7.47
CA VAL A 41 22.23 -14.26 -8.21
C VAL A 41 22.64 -14.74 -9.61
N SER A 42 23.17 -15.94 -9.75
CA SER A 42 23.58 -16.46 -11.05
C SER A 42 22.41 -16.78 -11.98
N THR A 43 21.26 -17.16 -11.44
CA THR A 43 20.03 -17.37 -12.21
C THR A 43 19.29 -16.08 -12.52
N LEU A 44 19.45 -15.06 -11.69
CA LEU A 44 18.81 -13.75 -11.90
C LEU A 44 19.60 -12.81 -12.83
N ASN A 45 20.91 -13.02 -13.01
CA ASN A 45 21.76 -12.19 -13.84
C ASN A 45 21.42 -12.24 -15.34
N CYS A 46 20.74 -13.27 -15.77
CA CYS A 46 20.19 -13.39 -17.14
C CYS A 46 18.77 -13.91 -17.11
N ALA A 47 18.12 -13.85 -15.96
CA ALA A 47 16.70 -14.09 -15.91
C ALA A 47 15.96 -13.01 -16.73
N PRO A 48 15.03 -13.41 -17.56
CA PRO A 48 14.22 -12.46 -18.30
C PRO A 48 13.49 -11.56 -17.28
N GLY A 49 13.62 -10.26 -17.34
CA GLY A 49 12.97 -9.27 -16.50
C GLY A 49 11.88 -8.57 -17.25
N PHE A 50 11.41 -7.63 -16.75
CA PHE A 50 10.12 -7.07 -16.71
C PHE A 50 9.97 -5.92 -17.70
N ASN A 51 9.26 -6.15 -18.77
CA ASN A 51 8.69 -5.06 -19.53
C ASN A 51 7.24 -5.34 -19.83
N LYS A 52 6.41 -4.62 -19.12
CA LYS A 52 5.03 -4.45 -19.50
C LYS A 52 4.97 -3.42 -20.62
N PHE A 53 5.34 -3.82 -21.84
CA PHE A 53 5.00 -3.03 -23.02
C PHE A 53 3.56 -3.33 -23.36
N ILE A 54 2.73 -2.30 -23.34
CA ILE A 54 1.36 -2.38 -23.83
C ILE A 54 1.42 -2.41 -25.36
N GLY A 55 1.69 -3.59 -25.91
CA GLY A 55 1.36 -3.91 -27.30
C GLY A 55 -0.15 -4.18 -27.41
N PRO A 56 -0.69 -4.30 -28.63
CA PRO A 56 -2.05 -4.77 -28.79
C PRO A 56 -2.16 -6.16 -28.15
N PRO A 57 -3.20 -6.40 -27.33
CA PRO A 57 -3.34 -7.68 -26.65
C PRO A 57 -3.44 -8.83 -27.66
N PRO A 58 -2.99 -10.05 -27.32
CA PRO A 58 -3.21 -11.22 -28.13
C PRO A 58 -4.70 -11.41 -28.44
N ALA A 59 -5.01 -12.03 -29.56
CA ALA A 59 -6.40 -12.29 -29.92
C ALA A 59 -7.12 -13.07 -28.80
N GLY A 60 -8.21 -12.50 -28.29
CA GLY A 60 -9.00 -13.07 -27.18
C GLY A 60 -8.65 -12.55 -25.79
N VAL A 61 -7.66 -11.66 -25.66
CA VAL A 61 -7.38 -10.93 -24.43
C VAL A 61 -7.97 -9.53 -24.53
N LEU A 62 -8.59 -9.06 -23.45
CA LEU A 62 -9.15 -7.70 -23.43
C LEU A 62 -8.03 -6.67 -23.56
N PRO A 63 -8.24 -5.58 -24.33
CA PRO A 63 -7.24 -4.54 -24.56
C PRO A 63 -6.93 -3.69 -23.31
N PHE A 64 -7.60 -3.95 -22.22
CA PHE A 64 -7.47 -3.29 -20.92
C PHE A 64 -8.00 -4.21 -19.84
N ILE A 65 -7.59 -3.95 -18.56
CA ILE A 65 -8.15 -4.66 -17.42
C ILE A 65 -9.41 -3.90 -16.98
N PRO A 66 -10.60 -4.47 -17.13
CA PRO A 66 -11.81 -3.79 -16.67
C PRO A 66 -11.84 -3.70 -15.14
N PHE A 67 -12.38 -2.60 -14.61
CA PHE A 67 -12.70 -2.50 -13.20
C PHE A 67 -13.60 -3.66 -12.78
N ALA A 68 -13.24 -4.35 -11.72
CA ALA A 68 -13.95 -5.50 -11.19
C ALA A 68 -14.38 -5.29 -9.73
N SER A 69 -15.39 -6.02 -9.31
CA SER A 69 -15.80 -6.01 -7.89
C SER A 69 -14.73 -6.64 -7.00
N LEU A 70 -14.44 -6.01 -5.87
CA LEU A 70 -13.50 -6.56 -4.88
C LEU A 70 -13.98 -7.89 -4.28
N LYS A 71 -15.28 -8.20 -4.35
CA LYS A 71 -15.83 -9.52 -3.98
C LYS A 71 -15.23 -10.68 -4.77
N THR A 72 -14.62 -10.41 -5.92
CA THR A 72 -13.95 -11.44 -6.73
C THR A 72 -12.53 -11.77 -6.25
N VAL A 73 -11.99 -11.00 -5.31
CA VAL A 73 -10.63 -11.16 -4.80
C VAL A 73 -10.66 -11.83 -3.44
N GLU A 74 -9.88 -12.88 -3.30
CA GLU A 74 -9.71 -13.57 -2.01
C GLU A 74 -8.97 -12.65 -1.02
N ASN A 75 -9.48 -12.59 0.22
CA ASN A 75 -8.82 -11.87 1.30
C ASN A 75 -7.50 -12.59 1.64
N PRO A 76 -6.34 -11.91 1.56
CA PRO A 76 -5.04 -12.56 1.73
C PRO A 76 -4.73 -12.96 3.18
N VAL A 77 -5.54 -12.51 4.16
CA VAL A 77 -5.36 -12.76 5.59
C VAL A 77 -6.40 -13.72 6.14
N ILE A 78 -7.67 -13.50 5.80
CA ILE A 78 -8.78 -14.37 6.20
C ILE A 78 -9.28 -15.11 4.96
N GLY A 79 -8.91 -16.38 4.85
CA GLY A 79 -9.39 -17.25 3.78
C GLY A 79 -10.88 -17.57 3.90
N ILE A 80 -11.42 -18.22 2.89
CA ILE A 80 -12.79 -18.75 2.90
C ILE A 80 -12.70 -20.28 2.95
N ASN A 81 -13.36 -20.87 3.89
CA ASN A 81 -13.57 -22.32 3.89
C ASN A 81 -14.44 -22.69 2.67
N ARG A 82 -13.82 -23.31 1.68
CA ARG A 82 -14.47 -23.64 0.40
C ARG A 82 -15.67 -24.59 0.51
N VAL A 83 -15.80 -25.31 1.63
CA VAL A 83 -16.91 -26.25 1.88
C VAL A 83 -18.10 -25.53 2.50
N THR A 84 -17.84 -24.62 3.46
CA THR A 84 -18.89 -23.95 4.23
C THR A 84 -19.16 -22.52 3.77
N GLY A 85 -18.27 -21.93 2.98
CA GLY A 85 -18.30 -20.50 2.63
C GLY A 85 -18.00 -19.57 3.81
N ALA A 86 -17.66 -20.11 4.97
CA ALA A 86 -17.37 -19.33 6.17
C ALA A 86 -15.93 -18.79 6.17
N PRO A 87 -15.68 -17.64 6.79
CA PRO A 87 -14.32 -17.15 7.02
C PRO A 87 -13.48 -18.20 7.76
N ALA A 88 -12.26 -18.42 7.30
CA ALA A 88 -11.34 -19.40 7.86
C ALA A 88 -9.98 -18.79 8.14
N LEU A 89 -9.40 -19.16 9.27
CA LEU A 89 -8.05 -18.77 9.59
C LEU A 89 -7.07 -19.41 8.60
N ARG A 90 -6.13 -18.64 8.09
CA ARG A 90 -5.05 -19.10 7.23
C ARG A 90 -4.19 -20.12 7.98
N ALA A 91 -3.78 -21.19 7.30
CA ALA A 91 -3.17 -22.37 7.94
C ALA A 91 -1.86 -22.05 8.69
N ASP A 92 -1.04 -21.13 8.18
CA ASP A 92 0.20 -20.70 8.84
C ASP A 92 -0.06 -19.93 10.14
N LEU A 93 -1.17 -19.22 10.23
CA LEU A 93 -1.57 -18.50 11.44
C LEU A 93 -2.10 -19.44 12.53
N ALA A 94 -2.58 -20.63 12.19
CA ALA A 94 -3.13 -21.59 13.15
C ALA A 94 -2.08 -22.09 14.18
N SER A 95 -0.80 -22.00 13.85
CA SER A 95 0.30 -22.31 14.79
C SER A 95 0.39 -21.29 15.93
N TYR A 96 -0.20 -20.10 15.76
CA TYR A 96 -0.12 -18.99 16.70
C TYR A 96 -1.49 -18.60 17.26
N VAL A 97 -2.51 -18.61 16.43
CA VAL A 97 -3.88 -18.17 16.77
C VAL A 97 -4.74 -19.40 17.09
N ALA A 98 -5.32 -19.43 18.28
CA ALA A 98 -6.20 -20.50 18.73
C ALA A 98 -7.67 -20.24 18.36
N ASP A 99 -8.11 -19.00 18.45
CA ASP A 99 -9.47 -18.55 18.13
C ASP A 99 -9.44 -17.26 17.34
N MET A 100 -9.77 -17.34 16.04
CA MET A 100 -9.78 -16.20 15.13
C MET A 100 -10.73 -15.10 15.58
N ASN A 101 -11.94 -15.44 16.04
CA ASN A 101 -12.90 -14.43 16.47
C ASN A 101 -12.45 -13.71 17.73
N ALA A 102 -11.81 -14.42 18.67
CA ALA A 102 -11.22 -13.80 19.85
C ALA A 102 -10.03 -12.89 19.47
N ALA A 103 -9.26 -13.26 18.45
CA ALA A 103 -8.17 -12.42 17.93
C ALA A 103 -8.71 -11.16 17.24
N ILE A 104 -9.80 -11.26 16.46
CA ILE A 104 -10.50 -10.11 15.87
C ILE A 104 -11.05 -9.19 16.97
N GLN A 105 -11.67 -9.74 18.02
CA GLN A 105 -12.15 -8.96 19.18
C GLN A 105 -11.02 -8.21 19.87
N LEU A 106 -9.88 -8.86 20.08
CA LEU A 106 -8.69 -8.25 20.65
C LEU A 106 -8.14 -7.15 19.73
N GLY A 107 -8.09 -7.40 18.42
CA GLY A 107 -7.62 -6.45 17.42
C GLY A 107 -8.47 -5.18 17.37
N LYS A 108 -9.80 -5.31 17.36
CA LYS A 108 -10.70 -4.15 17.44
C LYS A 108 -10.50 -3.39 18.76
N ALA A 109 -10.36 -4.10 19.89
CA ALA A 109 -10.09 -3.47 21.17
C ALA A 109 -8.77 -2.71 21.17
N PHE A 110 -7.68 -3.27 20.64
CA PHE A 110 -6.38 -2.60 20.52
C PHE A 110 -6.43 -1.40 19.58
N PHE A 111 -7.04 -1.52 18.41
CA PHE A 111 -7.11 -0.47 17.41
C PHE A 111 -7.82 0.79 17.93
N TRP A 112 -8.85 0.61 18.77
CA TRP A 112 -9.65 1.71 19.34
C TRP A 112 -9.18 2.14 20.74
N GLU A 113 -8.17 1.51 21.35
CA GLU A 113 -7.74 1.73 22.73
C GLU A 113 -6.99 3.05 22.92
N MET A 114 -7.65 4.06 23.47
CA MET A 114 -7.03 5.36 23.80
C MET A 114 -5.91 5.24 24.83
N GLN A 115 -6.00 4.28 25.77
CA GLN A 115 -4.97 4.05 26.79
C GLN A 115 -3.66 3.51 26.19
N ALA A 116 -3.64 3.11 24.90
CA ALA A 116 -2.42 2.71 24.21
C ALA A 116 -1.47 3.91 23.99
N GLY A 117 -1.99 5.10 23.80
CA GLY A 117 -1.19 6.32 23.75
C GLY A 117 -0.52 6.63 25.08
N SER A 118 0.68 7.20 25.07
CA SER A 118 1.39 7.59 26.32
C SER A 118 0.62 8.61 27.15
N ASP A 119 -0.25 9.38 26.51
CA ASP A 119 -1.11 10.37 27.15
C ASP A 119 -2.54 9.87 27.45
N ASN A 120 -2.85 8.61 27.17
CA ASN A 120 -4.18 8.00 27.25
C ASN A 120 -5.25 8.67 26.37
N LYS A 121 -4.85 9.33 25.29
CA LYS A 121 -5.76 10.04 24.36
C LYS A 121 -5.65 9.57 22.91
N VAL A 122 -4.54 8.93 22.56
CA VAL A 122 -4.28 8.55 21.16
C VAL A 122 -4.33 7.03 21.02
N ALA A 123 -5.26 6.57 20.16
CA ALA A 123 -5.39 5.21 19.66
C ALA A 123 -4.96 5.16 18.18
N CYS A 124 -4.84 3.99 17.56
CA CYS A 124 -4.75 3.88 16.10
C CYS A 124 -5.93 4.59 15.43
N ALA A 125 -7.14 4.34 15.94
CA ALA A 125 -8.36 4.99 15.47
C ALA A 125 -8.33 6.53 15.54
N THR A 126 -7.49 7.14 16.38
CA THR A 126 -7.41 8.62 16.44
C THR A 126 -7.04 9.25 15.11
N CYS A 127 -6.22 8.57 14.31
CA CYS A 127 -5.83 9.00 12.96
C CYS A 127 -6.58 8.21 11.85
N HIS A 128 -7.42 7.21 12.23
CA HIS A 128 -8.08 6.32 11.31
C HIS A 128 -9.59 6.12 11.59
N PHE A 129 -10.24 7.07 12.25
CA PHE A 129 -11.64 6.92 12.70
C PHE A 129 -12.69 7.14 11.60
N GLN A 130 -12.36 7.89 10.53
CA GLN A 130 -13.32 8.24 9.49
C GLN A 130 -12.91 7.62 8.15
N ALA A 131 -13.68 6.70 7.64
CA ALA A 131 -13.36 5.91 6.45
C ALA A 131 -11.92 5.33 6.48
N GLY A 132 -11.39 5.07 7.68
CA GLY A 132 -10.04 4.58 7.89
C GLY A 132 -8.94 5.65 7.86
N GLU A 133 -9.28 6.93 7.75
CA GLU A 133 -8.36 8.07 7.70
C GLU A 133 -8.67 9.14 8.75
N ASP A 134 -7.89 10.23 8.74
CA ASP A 134 -8.02 11.36 9.66
C ASP A 134 -8.71 12.56 8.99
N ALA A 135 -9.92 12.85 9.41
CA ALA A 135 -10.69 13.99 8.88
C ALA A 135 -10.58 15.25 9.75
N ARG A 136 -9.74 15.27 10.77
CA ARG A 136 -9.53 16.48 11.59
C ARG A 136 -8.89 17.59 10.78
N ALA A 137 -9.21 18.83 11.11
CA ALA A 137 -8.66 20.00 10.41
C ALA A 137 -7.73 20.84 11.28
N LYS A 138 -7.84 20.76 12.61
CA LYS A 138 -7.07 21.62 13.51
C LYS A 138 -5.82 20.92 14.04
N ASN A 139 -4.69 21.64 14.02
CA ASN A 139 -3.37 21.15 14.40
C ASN A 139 -2.93 19.90 13.59
N GLN A 140 -3.26 19.87 12.30
CA GLN A 140 -2.87 18.78 11.38
C GLN A 140 -1.68 19.17 10.48
N LEU A 141 -1.25 20.43 10.49
CA LEU A 141 -0.12 20.87 9.68
C LEU A 141 1.21 20.37 10.24
N ASN A 142 2.01 19.81 9.37
CA ASN A 142 3.45 19.62 9.50
C ASN A 142 4.15 20.60 8.53
N PRO A 143 5.25 21.25 8.91
CA PRO A 143 5.89 22.27 8.07
C PRO A 143 6.66 21.73 6.87
N GLY A 144 6.60 20.43 6.61
CA GLY A 144 7.28 19.82 5.46
C GLY A 144 8.81 19.76 5.58
N GLY A 145 9.48 19.72 4.43
CA GLY A 145 10.93 19.51 4.34
C GLY A 145 11.77 20.73 4.79
N ASN A 146 11.23 21.93 4.66
CA ASN A 146 11.92 23.16 5.06
C ASN A 146 11.84 23.48 6.57
N GLY A 147 10.99 22.77 7.32
CA GLY A 147 10.80 22.95 8.76
C GLY A 147 10.07 24.23 9.17
N THR A 148 9.46 24.96 8.23
CA THR A 148 8.75 26.22 8.47
C THR A 148 7.30 26.14 7.96
N PHE A 149 6.35 26.65 8.76
CA PHE A 149 4.96 26.73 8.31
C PHE A 149 4.75 27.90 7.33
N ASP A 150 4.43 27.62 6.09
CA ASP A 150 4.22 28.61 5.02
C ASP A 150 3.09 29.61 5.33
N GLY A 151 3.41 30.68 6.02
CA GLY A 151 2.43 31.69 6.47
C GLY A 151 1.39 31.19 7.49
N LYS A 152 1.59 30.03 8.07
CA LYS A 152 0.72 29.39 9.08
C LYS A 152 1.47 29.26 10.42
N SER A 153 0.98 28.39 11.31
CA SER A 153 1.61 28.04 12.56
C SER A 153 1.19 26.65 13.02
N ALA A 154 1.89 26.07 13.96
CA ALA A 154 1.37 24.94 14.71
C ALA A 154 -0.01 25.30 15.32
N ASN A 155 -0.88 24.29 15.51
CA ASN A 155 -2.27 24.49 15.98
C ASN A 155 -3.17 25.30 15.01
N TYR A 156 -2.76 25.47 13.75
CA TYR A 156 -3.59 26.08 12.72
C TYR A 156 -4.84 25.22 12.43
N ALA A 157 -5.95 25.86 12.09
CA ALA A 157 -7.15 25.19 11.61
C ALA A 157 -7.21 25.31 10.09
N LEU A 158 -7.08 24.20 9.40
CA LEU A 158 -7.21 24.12 7.95
C LEU A 158 -8.60 24.58 7.50
N VAL A 159 -8.64 25.33 6.42
CA VAL A 159 -9.86 25.78 5.74
C VAL A 159 -9.77 25.48 4.25
N ALA A 160 -10.90 25.48 3.56
CA ALA A 160 -10.96 25.20 2.12
C ALA A 160 -10.01 26.08 1.28
N ALA A 161 -9.87 27.36 1.65
CA ALA A 161 -9.02 28.32 0.95
C ALA A 161 -7.50 28.02 1.08
N ASP A 162 -7.09 27.10 1.97
CA ASP A 162 -5.70 26.68 2.07
C ASP A 162 -5.28 25.73 0.92
N PHE A 163 -6.26 25.09 0.30
CA PHE A 163 -6.03 24.04 -0.70
C PHE A 163 -6.20 24.59 -2.14
N PRO A 164 -5.43 24.03 -3.07
CA PRO A 164 -4.32 23.09 -2.86
C PRO A 164 -3.12 23.80 -2.21
N PHE A 165 -2.33 23.07 -1.39
CA PHE A 165 -1.11 23.60 -0.78
C PHE A 165 -0.08 23.96 -1.83
N THR A 166 0.02 23.13 -2.85
CA THR A 166 0.95 23.28 -3.96
C THR A 166 0.17 23.31 -5.26
N ASP A 167 0.39 24.38 -6.01
CA ASP A 167 -0.10 24.58 -7.36
C ASP A 167 0.77 25.67 -8.02
N PRO A 168 1.80 25.28 -8.78
CA PRO A 168 2.72 26.23 -9.42
C PRO A 168 2.02 27.16 -10.41
N ALA A 169 0.94 26.75 -11.05
CA ALA A 169 0.18 27.59 -11.96
C ALA A 169 -0.52 28.75 -11.24
N LEU A 170 -0.87 28.56 -9.98
CA LEU A 170 -1.44 29.60 -9.10
C LEU A 170 -0.37 30.29 -8.24
N GLY A 171 0.93 29.99 -8.45
CA GLY A 171 2.02 30.53 -7.64
C GLY A 171 2.08 29.98 -6.22
N ARG A 172 1.43 28.86 -5.94
CA ARG A 172 1.44 28.17 -4.64
C ARG A 172 2.52 27.12 -4.62
N ASN A 173 3.54 27.31 -3.80
CA ASN A 173 4.71 26.42 -3.70
C ASN A 173 4.94 25.94 -2.26
N GLY A 174 3.92 26.01 -1.40
CA GLY A 174 4.02 25.56 -0.01
C GLY A 174 4.36 24.09 0.10
N ASP A 175 5.26 23.74 1.03
CA ASP A 175 5.64 22.35 1.32
C ASP A 175 4.99 21.80 2.59
N ASN A 176 4.05 22.55 3.17
CA ASN A 176 3.23 22.07 4.28
C ASN A 176 2.53 20.75 3.95
N ILE A 177 2.41 19.91 4.96
CA ILE A 177 1.74 18.61 4.88
C ILE A 177 0.53 18.62 5.81
N ALA A 178 -0.64 18.22 5.33
CA ALA A 178 -1.75 17.87 6.18
C ALA A 178 -1.55 16.44 6.68
N GLY A 179 -0.90 16.32 7.83
CA GLY A 179 -0.66 15.06 8.52
C GLY A 179 -1.73 14.75 9.54
N SER A 180 -1.34 14.04 10.61
CA SER A 180 -2.22 13.69 11.72
C SER A 180 -1.64 14.15 13.05
N GLN A 181 -2.44 14.83 13.85
CA GLN A 181 -2.08 15.23 15.20
C GLN A 181 -1.95 14.00 16.13
N GLY A 182 -0.74 13.77 16.67
CA GLY A 182 -0.45 12.71 17.60
C GLY A 182 -0.25 13.21 19.04
N VAL A 183 0.87 12.81 19.68
CA VAL A 183 1.19 13.11 21.08
C VAL A 183 2.03 14.38 21.24
N ARG A 184 2.11 14.86 22.49
CA ARG A 184 3.07 15.92 22.88
C ARG A 184 4.47 15.32 23.03
N PRO A 185 5.53 16.09 22.74
CA PRO A 185 6.90 15.66 23.01
C PRO A 185 7.08 15.26 24.47
N SER A 186 7.54 14.04 24.70
CA SER A 186 7.83 13.56 26.06
C SER A 186 8.78 12.36 26.00
N THR A 187 9.44 12.08 27.13
CA THR A 187 10.31 10.91 27.29
C THR A 187 9.69 9.93 28.29
N PHE A 188 9.69 8.67 27.97
CA PHE A 188 9.17 7.59 28.82
C PHE A 188 10.04 7.38 30.04
N VAL A 189 9.42 7.13 31.20
CA VAL A 189 10.11 6.83 32.45
C VAL A 189 9.76 5.43 32.96
N SER A 190 8.49 5.15 33.19
CA SER A 190 8.07 3.88 33.79
C SER A 190 6.55 3.64 33.68
N ILE A 191 6.14 2.39 33.92
CA ILE A 191 4.75 2.01 34.18
C ILE A 191 4.64 1.54 35.64
N SER A 192 3.72 2.14 36.39
CA SER A 192 3.43 1.76 37.79
C SER A 192 2.77 0.38 37.91
N SER A 193 2.60 -0.12 39.10
CA SER A 193 1.85 -1.37 39.36
C SER A 193 0.34 -1.26 39.11
N THR A 194 -0.18 -0.07 38.89
CA THR A 194 -1.59 0.20 38.55
C THR A 194 -1.78 0.58 37.08
N GLY A 195 -0.74 0.47 36.25
CA GLY A 195 -0.82 0.78 34.81
C GLY A 195 -0.69 2.27 34.49
N VAL A 196 -0.31 3.11 35.44
CA VAL A 196 -0.07 4.53 35.16
C VAL A 196 1.29 4.72 34.52
N GLU A 197 1.29 5.34 33.35
CA GLU A 197 2.52 5.71 32.63
C GLU A 197 3.05 7.04 33.13
N THR A 198 4.34 7.08 33.50
CA THR A 198 5.05 8.30 33.88
C THR A 198 5.97 8.72 32.75
N THR A 199 5.89 10.00 32.37
CA THR A 199 6.71 10.61 31.32
C THR A 199 7.29 11.93 31.79
N VAL A 200 8.41 12.35 31.21
CA VAL A 200 8.97 13.70 31.37
C VAL A 200 8.56 14.52 30.16
N PRO A 201 7.83 15.63 30.32
CA PRO A 201 7.50 16.53 29.22
C PRO A 201 8.77 17.04 28.53
N GLY A 202 8.71 17.10 27.21
CA GLY A 202 9.77 17.61 26.34
C GLY A 202 9.33 18.82 25.52
N SER A 203 10.19 19.23 24.61
CA SER A 203 9.90 20.27 23.61
C SER A 203 10.48 19.85 22.26
N ASP A 204 9.70 20.01 21.23
CA ASP A 204 10.11 19.81 19.84
C ASP A 204 10.60 21.13 19.22
N PRO A 205 11.63 21.15 18.35
CA PRO A 205 12.11 22.37 17.74
C PRO A 205 11.05 23.12 16.90
N VAL A 206 10.09 22.43 16.33
CA VAL A 206 9.04 22.97 15.47
C VAL A 206 7.73 23.19 16.21
N PHE A 207 7.28 22.17 16.98
CA PHE A 207 5.98 22.17 17.64
C PHE A 207 6.05 22.71 19.10
N GLY A 208 7.26 22.96 19.62
CA GLY A 208 7.42 23.34 21.02
C GLY A 208 6.87 22.27 21.96
N THR A 209 5.97 22.66 22.89
CA THR A 209 5.28 21.76 23.81
C THR A 209 3.90 21.31 23.29
N MET A 210 3.53 21.70 22.06
CA MET A 210 2.26 21.32 21.45
C MET A 210 2.27 19.87 20.97
N ARG A 211 1.10 19.35 20.58
CA ARG A 211 1.01 18.06 19.92
C ARG A 211 1.64 18.16 18.53
N GLN A 212 2.46 17.16 18.22
CA GLN A 212 3.17 17.06 16.96
C GLN A 212 2.20 16.54 15.87
N ALA A 213 2.42 16.94 14.63
CA ALA A 213 1.72 16.39 13.47
C ALA A 213 2.69 15.56 12.62
N THR A 214 2.17 14.45 12.05
CA THR A 214 2.98 13.55 11.21
C THR A 214 3.42 14.22 9.91
N GLY A 215 4.56 13.82 9.38
CA GLY A 215 5.12 14.30 8.11
C GLY A 215 4.53 13.64 6.85
N VAL A 216 3.43 12.87 7.01
CA VAL A 216 2.64 12.30 5.91
C VAL A 216 1.18 12.20 6.36
N ASN A 217 0.25 12.26 5.41
CA ASN A 217 -1.16 11.99 5.65
C ASN A 217 -1.36 10.54 6.11
N ALA A 218 -2.40 10.26 6.89
CA ALA A 218 -2.74 8.91 7.32
C ALA A 218 -3.47 8.17 6.18
N PRO A 219 -2.92 7.07 5.63
CA PRO A 219 -3.63 6.30 4.61
C PRO A 219 -4.76 5.48 5.21
N SER A 220 -5.80 5.18 4.42
CA SER A 220 -6.93 4.39 4.89
C SER A 220 -6.52 2.99 5.37
N THR A 221 -7.07 2.58 6.51
CA THR A 221 -6.96 1.21 7.06
C THR A 221 -8.01 0.25 6.50
N ILE A 222 -9.04 0.77 5.82
CA ILE A 222 -10.03 -0.06 5.11
C ILE A 222 -9.35 -0.65 3.88
N ASN A 223 -9.55 -1.94 3.62
CA ASN A 223 -8.92 -2.70 2.54
C ASN A 223 -7.38 -2.78 2.61
N THR A 224 -6.76 -2.34 3.70
CA THR A 224 -5.30 -2.27 3.82
C THR A 224 -4.61 -3.64 3.71
N VAL A 225 -5.30 -4.72 4.04
CA VAL A 225 -4.77 -6.09 3.98
C VAL A 225 -4.48 -6.58 2.56
N TYR A 226 -5.06 -5.93 1.55
CA TYR A 226 -4.74 -6.22 0.15
C TYR A 226 -3.41 -5.61 -0.29
N ASN A 227 -2.84 -4.64 0.43
CA ASN A 227 -1.56 -4.05 0.07
C ASN A 227 -0.40 -5.01 0.36
N HIS A 228 0.52 -5.16 -0.60
CA HIS A 228 1.73 -5.97 -0.42
C HIS A 228 2.66 -5.38 0.66
N ARG A 229 2.81 -4.05 0.67
CA ARG A 229 3.50 -3.30 1.74
C ARG A 229 2.62 -2.15 2.19
N ASN A 230 2.70 -1.77 3.46
CA ASN A 230 1.96 -0.65 4.01
C ASN A 230 2.87 0.55 4.34
N PHE A 231 2.27 1.66 4.78
CA PHE A 231 2.76 3.04 4.70
C PHE A 231 2.97 3.51 3.26
N PHE A 232 2.96 4.80 3.04
CA PHE A 232 3.17 5.38 1.71
C PHE A 232 4.55 5.07 1.11
N ASN A 233 5.58 4.94 1.96
CA ASN A 233 6.94 4.60 1.54
C ASN A 233 7.26 3.09 1.58
N GLY A 234 6.28 2.24 1.82
CA GLY A 234 6.44 0.79 1.79
C GLY A 234 7.32 0.18 2.89
N ARG A 235 7.64 0.92 3.98
CA ARG A 235 8.52 0.40 5.03
C ARG A 235 7.93 -0.76 5.84
N ALA A 236 6.60 -0.87 5.91
CA ALA A 236 5.93 -2.03 6.51
C ALA A 236 5.91 -3.18 5.51
N GLN A 237 6.80 -4.12 5.70
CA GLN A 237 7.07 -5.23 4.79
C GLN A 237 5.91 -6.21 4.72
N ASN A 238 5.85 -6.99 3.61
CA ASN A 238 4.86 -8.05 3.43
C ASN A 238 4.99 -9.15 4.48
N GLU A 239 6.20 -9.41 4.93
CA GLU A 239 6.51 -10.38 5.98
C GLU A 239 6.48 -9.70 7.36
N PHE A 240 5.74 -10.28 8.30
CA PHE A 240 5.76 -9.86 9.69
C PHE A 240 6.70 -10.73 10.51
N ASN A 241 7.63 -10.11 11.23
CA ASN A 241 8.63 -10.77 12.07
C ASN A 241 8.26 -10.84 13.57
N GLY A 242 7.05 -10.35 13.94
CA GLY A 242 6.55 -10.34 15.33
C GLY A 242 6.98 -9.13 16.18
N ILE A 243 7.93 -8.31 15.72
CA ILE A 243 8.54 -7.26 16.55
C ILE A 243 8.41 -5.86 15.94
N ASN A 244 8.68 -5.71 14.63
CA ASN A 244 8.80 -4.41 13.99
C ASN A 244 8.32 -4.44 12.52
N PRO A 245 8.22 -3.28 11.83
CA PRO A 245 7.71 -3.21 10.46
C PRO A 245 8.62 -3.83 9.39
N PHE A 246 9.85 -4.18 9.70
CA PHE A 246 10.90 -4.41 8.70
C PHE A 246 11.02 -5.85 8.21
N GLY A 247 10.20 -6.77 8.73
CA GLY A 247 10.14 -8.17 8.26
C GLY A 247 11.50 -8.88 8.33
N SER A 248 11.85 -9.55 7.26
CA SER A 248 13.13 -10.27 7.12
C SER A 248 14.36 -9.36 7.04
N ARG A 249 14.18 -8.04 6.89
CA ARG A 249 15.28 -7.05 6.92
C ARG A 249 15.89 -6.88 8.31
N ASP A 250 15.21 -7.33 9.38
CA ASP A 250 15.77 -7.45 10.73
C ASP A 250 16.04 -8.93 11.07
N PRO A 251 17.22 -9.44 10.81
CA PRO A 251 17.56 -10.84 11.07
C PRO A 251 17.65 -11.16 12.58
N SER A 252 17.66 -10.14 13.45
CA SER A 252 17.69 -10.31 14.90
C SER A 252 16.29 -10.43 15.51
N ALA A 253 15.25 -10.13 14.74
CA ALA A 253 13.88 -10.17 15.24
C ALA A 253 13.44 -11.59 15.61
N HIS A 254 12.90 -11.72 16.81
CA HIS A 254 12.33 -12.97 17.31
C HIS A 254 11.28 -12.68 18.37
N ILE A 255 10.27 -13.53 18.43
CA ILE A 255 9.34 -13.63 19.55
C ILE A 255 9.81 -14.70 20.53
N TRP A 256 9.11 -14.87 21.62
CA TRP A 256 9.41 -15.88 22.64
C TRP A 256 8.31 -16.92 22.67
N TYR A 257 8.65 -18.18 22.87
CA TYR A 257 7.65 -19.24 23.03
C TYR A 257 7.91 -20.05 24.30
N ALA A 258 6.85 -20.53 24.92
CA ALA A 258 6.89 -21.43 26.04
C ALA A 258 7.20 -22.85 25.54
N SER A 259 8.41 -23.32 25.76
CA SER A 259 8.75 -24.74 25.58
C SER A 259 8.24 -25.58 26.76
N SER A 260 8.00 -24.95 27.90
CA SER A 260 7.29 -25.48 29.08
C SER A 260 6.72 -24.33 29.92
N THR A 261 5.98 -24.66 30.99
CA THR A 261 5.50 -23.65 31.94
C THR A 261 6.62 -22.93 32.71
N THR A 262 7.85 -23.41 32.65
CA THR A 262 9.01 -22.85 33.35
C THR A 262 10.18 -22.52 32.43
N THR A 263 10.01 -22.65 31.11
CA THR A 263 11.08 -22.42 30.14
C THR A 263 10.53 -21.69 28.91
N VAL A 264 11.27 -20.67 28.49
CA VAL A 264 11.02 -19.92 27.26
C VAL A 264 12.23 -19.97 26.36
N ALA A 265 12.00 -19.89 25.04
CA ALA A 265 13.05 -19.82 24.04
C ALA A 265 12.67 -18.80 22.95
N PRO A 266 13.68 -18.18 22.28
CA PRO A 266 13.43 -17.31 21.14
C PRO A 266 12.92 -18.12 19.95
N LEU A 267 12.06 -17.50 19.14
CA LEU A 267 11.49 -18.06 17.93
C LEU A 267 11.48 -16.98 16.83
N SER A 268 12.30 -17.13 15.82
CA SER A 268 12.20 -16.29 14.63
C SER A 268 10.99 -16.74 13.80
N ILE A 269 10.18 -15.78 13.39
CA ILE A 269 8.98 -16.02 12.60
C ILE A 269 8.99 -15.17 11.34
N THR A 270 8.36 -15.68 10.29
CA THR A 270 8.11 -14.96 9.04
C THR A 270 6.69 -15.28 8.58
N ILE A 271 5.79 -14.35 8.77
CA ILE A 271 4.38 -14.49 8.37
C ILE A 271 4.16 -13.62 7.14
N THR A 272 3.98 -14.25 5.99
CA THR A 272 3.78 -13.57 4.70
C THR A 272 2.37 -12.99 4.59
N ASN A 273 2.14 -12.09 3.63
CA ASN A 273 0.88 -11.37 3.45
C ASN A 273 0.35 -10.78 4.77
N ALA A 274 1.27 -10.19 5.52
CA ALA A 274 1.03 -9.65 6.86
C ALA A 274 1.52 -8.20 7.00
N SER A 275 1.49 -7.44 5.90
CA SER A 275 1.91 -6.03 5.89
C SER A 275 1.09 -5.15 6.83
N ALA A 276 -0.17 -5.49 7.10
CA ALA A 276 -1.00 -4.82 8.10
C ALA A 276 -0.49 -5.05 9.52
N ALA A 277 -0.02 -6.27 9.86
CA ALA A 277 0.62 -6.55 11.15
C ALA A 277 1.95 -5.80 11.28
N SER A 278 2.76 -5.79 10.20
CA SER A 278 4.01 -5.01 10.14
C SER A 278 3.75 -3.51 10.35
N GLN A 279 2.70 -2.97 9.73
CA GLN A 279 2.30 -1.58 9.91
C GLN A 279 1.86 -1.29 11.35
N ALA A 280 0.99 -2.14 11.91
CA ALA A 280 0.38 -1.93 13.22
C ALA A 280 1.39 -1.78 14.36
N VAL A 281 2.58 -2.37 14.25
CA VAL A 281 3.63 -2.27 15.28
C VAL A 281 4.53 -1.03 15.16
N GLY A 282 4.33 -0.17 14.15
CA GLY A 282 5.08 1.08 14.01
C GLY A 282 4.57 2.20 14.95
N PRO A 283 3.32 2.65 14.82
CA PRO A 283 2.75 3.80 15.53
C PRO A 283 2.85 3.76 17.07
N PRO A 284 2.65 2.60 17.75
CA PRO A 284 2.69 2.55 19.20
C PRO A 284 4.03 2.92 19.83
N LEU A 285 5.11 2.92 19.07
CA LEU A 285 6.45 3.33 19.53
C LEU A 285 6.92 4.64 18.91
N ASN A 286 6.15 5.23 18.02
CA ASN A 286 6.51 6.48 17.33
C ASN A 286 6.25 7.70 18.26
N PRO A 287 7.28 8.53 18.54
CA PRO A 287 7.17 9.65 19.49
C PRO A 287 6.38 10.85 18.93
N VAL A 288 6.04 10.85 17.65
CA VAL A 288 5.13 11.84 17.06
C VAL A 288 3.68 11.35 17.13
N GLU A 289 3.45 10.05 16.91
CA GLU A 289 2.12 9.46 16.75
C GLU A 289 1.48 9.10 18.10
N MET A 290 2.04 8.11 18.84
CA MET A 290 1.36 7.52 20.00
C MET A 290 2.21 7.43 21.26
N SER A 291 3.53 7.62 21.20
CA SER A 291 4.45 7.23 22.25
C SER A 291 5.21 8.39 22.86
N ALA A 292 5.51 8.29 24.14
CA ALA A 292 6.68 8.96 24.69
C ALA A 292 7.96 8.32 24.13
N ALA A 293 8.98 9.12 23.84
CA ALA A 293 10.26 8.63 23.31
C ALA A 293 10.91 7.61 24.27
N GLY A 294 11.37 6.49 23.71
CA GLY A 294 12.03 5.42 24.47
C GLY A 294 11.09 4.39 25.12
N ARG A 295 9.76 4.51 24.97
CA ARG A 295 8.83 3.43 25.37
C ARG A 295 9.01 2.22 24.45
N THR A 296 8.85 1.01 25.01
CA THR A 296 8.95 -0.26 24.29
C THR A 296 7.63 -1.02 24.31
N PHE A 297 7.46 -2.02 23.44
CA PHE A 297 6.27 -2.88 23.46
C PHE A 297 6.08 -3.65 24.77
N PRO A 298 7.11 -4.21 25.42
CA PRO A 298 6.93 -4.81 26.74
C PRO A 298 6.39 -3.84 27.81
N GLU A 299 6.77 -2.56 27.75
CA GLU A 299 6.23 -1.53 28.65
C GLU A 299 4.76 -1.17 28.30
N LEU A 300 4.43 -1.08 27.00
CA LEU A 300 3.04 -0.94 26.56
C LEU A 300 2.19 -2.15 27.01
N GLY A 301 2.72 -3.37 26.85
CA GLY A 301 2.09 -4.59 27.33
C GLY A 301 1.88 -4.57 28.85
N LYS A 302 2.89 -4.17 29.60
CA LYS A 302 2.77 -3.99 31.06
C LYS A 302 1.65 -3.02 31.42
N LYS A 303 1.52 -1.90 30.71
CA LYS A 303 0.45 -0.92 30.91
C LYS A 303 -0.93 -1.53 30.66
N LEU A 304 -1.16 -2.05 29.46
CA LEU A 304 -2.49 -2.48 29.05
C LEU A 304 -2.97 -3.75 29.77
N LEU A 305 -2.07 -4.66 30.14
CA LEU A 305 -2.43 -5.86 30.94
C LEU A 305 -2.95 -5.52 32.35
N LEU A 306 -2.66 -4.32 32.86
CA LEU A 306 -3.15 -3.82 34.14
C LEU A 306 -4.44 -2.99 34.02
N LEU A 307 -4.78 -2.56 32.79
CA LEU A 307 -5.92 -1.68 32.57
C LEU A 307 -7.12 -2.45 32.02
N LYS A 308 -8.29 -1.88 32.22
CA LYS A 308 -9.54 -2.42 31.63
C LYS A 308 -9.57 -2.10 30.13
N PRO A 309 -9.83 -3.08 29.25
CA PRO A 309 -9.95 -2.82 27.83
C PRO A 309 -11.01 -1.75 27.51
N LEU A 310 -10.63 -0.74 26.72
CA LEU A 310 -11.45 0.43 26.37
C LEU A 310 -12.02 1.16 27.62
N GLY A 311 -11.28 1.16 28.72
CA GLY A 311 -11.75 1.64 30.04
C GLY A 311 -12.17 3.11 30.07
N LEU A 312 -11.72 3.90 29.11
CA LEU A 312 -12.07 5.32 28.95
C LEU A 312 -13.21 5.57 27.96
N GLN A 313 -13.71 4.52 27.29
CA GLN A 313 -14.58 4.62 26.12
C GLN A 313 -15.88 3.82 26.31
N THR A 314 -16.95 4.32 25.72
CA THR A 314 -18.21 3.60 25.63
C THR A 314 -18.17 2.67 24.42
N VAL A 315 -18.73 1.47 24.55
CA VAL A 315 -18.91 0.50 23.45
C VAL A 315 -20.40 0.21 23.33
N SER A 316 -20.90 0.23 22.08
CA SER A 316 -22.29 -0.11 21.83
C SER A 316 -22.57 -1.58 22.17
N PRO A 317 -23.66 -1.91 22.90
CA PRO A 317 -24.05 -3.30 23.10
C PRO A 317 -24.38 -4.05 21.80
N THR A 318 -24.62 -3.33 20.72
CA THR A 318 -24.85 -3.87 19.38
C THR A 318 -23.63 -3.75 18.46
N ASP A 319 -22.43 -3.45 19.02
CA ASP A 319 -21.18 -3.49 18.25
C ASP A 319 -20.98 -4.90 17.67
N SER A 320 -20.72 -5.00 16.38
CA SER A 320 -20.69 -6.25 15.63
C SER A 320 -19.62 -7.24 16.12
N VAL A 321 -18.56 -6.73 16.77
CA VAL A 321 -17.40 -7.52 17.24
C VAL A 321 -17.33 -7.56 18.76
N LEU A 322 -17.51 -6.41 19.43
CA LEU A 322 -17.29 -6.24 20.86
C LEU A 322 -18.57 -6.26 21.69
N GLY A 323 -19.74 -6.18 21.07
CA GLY A 323 -21.03 -6.04 21.77
C GLY A 323 -21.29 -7.09 22.86
N ALA A 324 -20.90 -8.34 22.62
CA ALA A 324 -21.02 -9.42 23.59
C ALA A 324 -20.10 -9.27 24.81
N LEU A 325 -19.08 -8.43 24.74
CA LEU A 325 -18.08 -8.19 25.80
C LEU A 325 -18.37 -6.90 26.60
N VAL A 326 -19.42 -6.16 26.27
CA VAL A 326 -19.75 -4.90 26.95
C VAL A 326 -20.11 -5.15 28.42
N ALA A 327 -19.49 -4.40 29.33
CA ALA A 327 -19.63 -4.61 30.78
C ALA A 327 -21.05 -4.37 31.31
N LYS A 328 -21.69 -3.27 30.86
CA LYS A 328 -23.06 -2.88 31.21
C LYS A 328 -23.58 -1.90 30.13
N LYS A 329 -24.87 -1.88 29.91
CA LYS A 329 -25.52 -0.91 29.03
C LYS A 329 -25.17 0.52 29.51
N GLY A 330 -24.46 1.29 28.68
CA GLY A 330 -24.00 2.65 28.96
C GLY A 330 -22.74 2.75 29.86
N GLY A 331 -22.11 1.63 30.24
CA GLY A 331 -20.84 1.62 30.97
C GLY A 331 -19.62 1.67 30.06
N LYS A 332 -18.50 2.22 30.58
CA LYS A 332 -17.22 2.25 29.86
C LYS A 332 -16.48 0.92 29.92
N GLY A 333 -15.84 0.56 28.82
CA GLY A 333 -14.96 -0.58 28.69
C GLY A 333 -15.65 -1.95 28.56
N LEU A 334 -14.83 -2.98 28.42
CA LEU A 334 -15.28 -4.37 28.24
C LEU A 334 -15.28 -5.13 29.58
N ASN A 335 -16.14 -6.16 29.70
CA ASN A 335 -16.21 -7.05 30.88
C ASN A 335 -15.19 -8.19 30.77
N THR A 336 -13.94 -7.84 30.57
CA THR A 336 -12.81 -8.77 30.42
C THR A 336 -11.52 -8.05 30.73
N THR A 337 -10.38 -8.73 30.60
CA THR A 337 -9.03 -8.14 30.67
C THR A 337 -8.27 -8.44 29.39
N TYR A 338 -7.27 -7.62 29.04
CA TYR A 338 -6.40 -7.90 27.88
C TYR A 338 -5.68 -9.25 28.04
N GLY A 339 -5.26 -9.63 29.24
CA GLY A 339 -4.68 -10.95 29.49
C GLY A 339 -5.63 -12.09 29.12
N ALA A 340 -6.89 -12.01 29.53
CA ALA A 340 -7.89 -13.03 29.19
C ALA A 340 -8.20 -13.08 27.68
N MET A 341 -8.24 -11.91 27.03
CA MET A 341 -8.44 -11.83 25.57
C MET A 341 -7.27 -12.46 24.82
N ILE A 342 -6.02 -12.19 25.22
CA ILE A 342 -4.82 -12.79 24.65
C ILE A 342 -4.83 -14.31 24.83
N GLN A 343 -5.12 -14.79 26.02
CA GLN A 343 -5.16 -16.23 26.32
C GLN A 343 -6.23 -16.98 25.50
N LYS A 344 -7.35 -16.33 25.21
CA LYS A 344 -8.39 -16.90 24.36
C LYS A 344 -8.00 -16.88 22.88
N ALA A 345 -7.34 -15.83 22.43
CA ALA A 345 -7.01 -15.59 21.03
C ALA A 345 -5.81 -16.42 20.55
N PHE A 346 -4.78 -16.61 21.39
CA PHE A 346 -3.50 -17.17 20.97
C PHE A 346 -3.21 -18.54 21.60
N GLN A 347 -2.40 -19.34 20.90
CA GLN A 347 -1.98 -20.65 21.36
C GLN A 347 -1.25 -20.56 22.72
N PRO A 348 -1.42 -21.53 23.63
CA PRO A 348 -0.78 -21.52 24.96
C PRO A 348 0.75 -21.38 24.90
N THR A 349 1.38 -21.89 23.85
CA THR A 349 2.83 -21.74 23.64
C THR A 349 3.28 -20.28 23.55
N MET A 350 2.40 -19.36 23.24
CA MET A 350 2.73 -17.93 23.12
C MET A 350 2.69 -17.17 24.45
N TRP A 351 1.97 -17.67 25.46
CA TRP A 351 1.75 -16.95 26.71
C TRP A 351 1.90 -17.76 28.01
N ASN A 352 1.82 -19.12 27.96
CA ASN A 352 1.72 -19.96 29.16
C ASN A 352 3.09 -20.39 29.69
N SER A 353 3.88 -19.44 30.19
CA SER A 353 5.11 -19.71 30.96
C SER A 353 5.27 -18.69 32.10
N ASN A 354 5.77 -19.18 33.23
CA ASN A 354 6.16 -18.36 34.37
C ASN A 354 7.64 -17.93 34.32
N ALA A 355 8.42 -18.45 33.34
CA ALA A 355 9.80 -18.05 33.17
C ALA A 355 9.86 -16.57 32.73
N PRO A 356 10.70 -15.76 33.37
CA PRO A 356 10.90 -14.38 32.93
C PRO A 356 11.68 -14.32 31.61
N VAL A 357 11.33 -13.34 30.78
CA VAL A 357 12.11 -12.93 29.61
C VAL A 357 12.89 -11.68 29.96
N THR A 358 14.21 -11.71 29.80
CA THR A 358 15.05 -10.53 30.07
C THR A 358 15.30 -9.76 28.77
N LEU A 359 14.84 -8.53 28.69
CA LEU A 359 15.02 -7.63 27.54
C LEU A 359 15.68 -6.34 28.04
N ASN A 360 16.82 -5.96 27.48
CA ASN A 360 17.57 -4.76 27.87
C ASN A 360 17.78 -4.64 29.39
N GLY A 361 18.10 -5.77 30.05
CA GLY A 361 18.34 -5.83 31.50
C GLY A 361 17.11 -5.79 32.38
N LYS A 362 15.90 -5.74 31.84
CA LYS A 362 14.62 -5.78 32.57
C LYS A 362 13.93 -7.13 32.36
N ALA A 363 13.35 -7.65 33.45
CA ALA A 363 12.56 -8.87 33.42
C ALA A 363 11.07 -8.56 33.09
N TYR A 364 10.53 -9.33 32.18
CA TYR A 364 9.12 -9.25 31.75
C TYR A 364 8.49 -10.63 31.80
N THR A 365 7.18 -10.70 31.92
CA THR A 365 6.43 -11.94 31.64
C THR A 365 6.47 -12.25 30.14
N LEU A 366 6.27 -13.53 29.78
CA LEU A 366 6.19 -13.93 28.37
C LEU A 366 5.14 -13.13 27.59
N THR A 367 3.97 -12.88 28.22
CA THR A 367 2.90 -12.06 27.61
C THR A 367 3.33 -10.60 27.38
N GLN A 368 4.12 -10.02 28.29
CA GLN A 368 4.67 -8.67 28.09
C GLN A 368 5.73 -8.64 26.99
N ALA A 369 6.62 -9.63 26.98
CA ALA A 369 7.70 -9.73 25.99
C ALA A 369 7.16 -9.88 24.56
N ASN A 370 6.07 -10.64 24.37
CA ASN A 370 5.43 -10.87 23.07
C ASN A 370 4.37 -9.84 22.71
N PHE A 371 4.26 -8.71 23.40
CA PHE A 371 3.12 -7.81 23.21
C PHE A 371 3.03 -7.23 21.80
N SER A 372 4.16 -6.97 21.11
CA SER A 372 4.20 -6.57 19.70
C SER A 372 3.57 -7.61 18.77
N PHE A 373 3.85 -8.89 19.03
CA PHE A 373 3.31 -9.99 18.25
C PHE A 373 1.78 -10.06 18.35
N TYR A 374 1.21 -10.01 19.58
CA TYR A 374 -0.24 -10.01 19.75
C TYR A 374 -0.88 -8.78 19.14
N TRP A 375 -0.26 -7.61 19.33
CA TRP A 375 -0.72 -6.35 18.76
C TRP A 375 -0.82 -6.41 17.24
N GLY A 376 0.27 -6.81 16.55
CA GLY A 376 0.31 -6.88 15.10
C GLY A 376 -0.69 -7.87 14.53
N ILE A 377 -0.69 -9.12 15.02
CA ILE A 377 -1.58 -10.18 14.50
C ILE A 377 -3.05 -9.87 14.76
N ALA A 378 -3.40 -9.41 15.96
CA ALA A 378 -4.78 -9.12 16.31
C ALA A 378 -5.35 -7.96 15.49
N ILE A 379 -4.58 -6.86 15.33
CA ILE A 379 -5.00 -5.71 14.51
C ILE A 379 -5.12 -6.13 13.04
N MET A 380 -4.16 -6.86 12.48
CA MET A 380 -4.25 -7.38 11.11
C MET A 380 -5.52 -8.19 10.90
N LEU A 381 -5.88 -9.08 11.82
CA LEU A 381 -7.10 -9.89 11.72
C LEU A 381 -8.37 -9.03 11.85
N TYR A 382 -8.35 -7.97 12.65
CA TYR A 382 -9.44 -7.00 12.71
C TYR A 382 -9.54 -6.21 11.40
N GLU A 383 -8.45 -5.64 10.90
CA GLU A 383 -8.42 -4.90 9.63
C GLU A 383 -8.82 -5.79 8.45
N ALA A 384 -8.55 -7.10 8.51
CA ALA A 384 -9.01 -8.07 7.51
C ALA A 384 -10.55 -8.23 7.47
N THR A 385 -11.26 -7.74 8.47
CA THR A 385 -12.73 -7.64 8.44
C THR A 385 -13.23 -6.32 7.82
N LEU A 386 -12.36 -5.31 7.73
CA LEU A 386 -12.72 -3.98 7.23
C LEU A 386 -12.65 -3.94 5.69
N ILE A 387 -13.52 -4.69 5.04
CA ILE A 387 -13.54 -4.82 3.58
C ILE A 387 -14.72 -4.06 3.00
N ALA A 388 -14.40 -3.01 2.25
CA ALA A 388 -15.36 -2.22 1.47
C ALA A 388 -15.42 -2.78 0.05
N ASP A 389 -16.34 -3.70 -0.18
CA ASP A 389 -16.49 -4.46 -1.42
C ASP A 389 -17.91 -4.38 -2.01
N ASN A 390 -18.74 -3.48 -1.48
CA ASN A 390 -20.16 -3.40 -1.82
C ASN A 390 -20.60 -2.00 -2.28
N SER A 391 -19.68 -1.23 -2.84
CA SER A 391 -20.05 0.05 -3.47
C SER A 391 -21.03 -0.16 -4.63
N PRO A 392 -21.80 0.85 -5.04
CA PRO A 392 -22.59 0.80 -6.26
C PRO A 392 -21.78 0.39 -7.49
N MET A 393 -20.51 0.82 -7.57
CA MET A 393 -19.61 0.39 -8.64
C MET A 393 -19.22 -1.09 -8.54
N ASP A 394 -19.03 -1.66 -7.32
CA ASP A 394 -18.81 -3.09 -7.16
C ASP A 394 -20.01 -3.90 -7.63
N GLN A 395 -21.21 -3.46 -7.26
CA GLN A 395 -22.46 -4.11 -7.65
C GLN A 395 -22.67 -4.04 -9.17
N TYR A 396 -22.44 -2.87 -9.78
CA TYR A 396 -22.51 -2.68 -11.22
C TYR A 396 -21.47 -3.53 -11.96
N ALA A 397 -20.21 -3.50 -11.54
CA ALA A 397 -19.11 -4.23 -12.17
C ALA A 397 -19.39 -5.75 -12.21
N ALA A 398 -20.04 -6.29 -11.18
CA ALA A 398 -20.41 -7.70 -11.12
C ALA A 398 -21.47 -8.10 -12.17
N THR A 399 -22.15 -7.14 -12.81
CA THR A 399 -23.15 -7.40 -13.86
C THR A 399 -22.62 -7.20 -15.28
N ARG A 400 -21.38 -6.69 -15.43
CA ARG A 400 -20.79 -6.41 -16.74
C ARG A 400 -20.40 -7.72 -17.46
N VAL A 401 -20.79 -7.83 -18.70
CA VAL A 401 -20.36 -8.89 -19.61
C VAL A 401 -19.65 -8.25 -20.80
N PHE A 402 -18.51 -8.78 -21.17
CA PHE A 402 -17.68 -8.27 -22.27
C PHE A 402 -17.65 -9.22 -23.43
N ASP A 403 -17.55 -8.69 -24.64
CA ASP A 403 -17.16 -9.46 -25.83
C ASP A 403 -15.61 -9.63 -25.89
N ALA A 404 -15.15 -10.35 -26.91
CA ALA A 404 -13.72 -10.66 -27.08
C ALA A 404 -12.84 -9.42 -27.37
N VAL A 405 -13.44 -8.28 -27.72
CA VAL A 405 -12.72 -7.02 -28.01
C VAL A 405 -12.94 -5.95 -26.92
N GLY A 406 -13.58 -6.33 -25.81
CA GLY A 406 -13.75 -5.48 -24.64
C GLY A 406 -14.96 -4.55 -24.64
N ASN A 407 -15.93 -4.75 -25.56
CA ASN A 407 -17.18 -4.00 -25.48
C ASN A 407 -18.13 -4.64 -24.46
N VAL A 408 -18.83 -3.80 -23.70
CA VAL A 408 -19.85 -4.25 -22.77
C VAL A 408 -21.08 -4.71 -23.56
N THR A 409 -21.46 -5.97 -23.43
CA THR A 409 -22.61 -6.58 -24.11
C THR A 409 -23.86 -6.71 -23.20
N ALA A 410 -23.66 -6.73 -21.88
CA ALA A 410 -24.72 -6.70 -20.90
C ALA A 410 -24.25 -6.02 -19.62
N GLU A 411 -25.14 -5.31 -18.95
CA GLU A 411 -24.89 -4.60 -17.69
C GLU A 411 -26.21 -4.16 -17.02
N ASN A 412 -26.16 -3.82 -15.73
CA ASN A 412 -27.28 -3.25 -15.00
C ASN A 412 -26.93 -1.87 -14.45
N VAL A 413 -27.17 -0.83 -15.25
CA VAL A 413 -26.88 0.56 -14.88
C VAL A 413 -27.74 1.10 -13.75
N ALA A 414 -28.91 0.48 -13.47
CA ALA A 414 -29.79 0.93 -12.41
C ALA A 414 -29.15 0.81 -11.02
N LEU A 415 -28.12 -0.01 -10.88
CA LEU A 415 -27.32 -0.14 -9.64
C LEU A 415 -26.54 1.14 -9.28
N LEU A 416 -26.40 2.08 -10.21
CA LEU A 416 -25.77 3.38 -9.98
C LEU A 416 -26.78 4.48 -9.57
N ASN A 417 -28.09 4.26 -9.70
CA ASN A 417 -29.12 5.23 -9.35
C ASN A 417 -29.05 5.73 -7.89
N PRO A 418 -28.71 4.91 -6.90
CA PRO A 418 -28.56 5.38 -5.51
C PRO A 418 -27.53 6.52 -5.37
N VAL A 419 -26.42 6.46 -6.11
CA VAL A 419 -25.39 7.52 -6.11
C VAL A 419 -25.95 8.81 -6.70
N VAL A 420 -26.63 8.70 -7.85
CA VAL A 420 -27.26 9.85 -8.53
C VAL A 420 -28.28 10.52 -7.61
N SER A 421 -29.15 9.72 -6.99
CA SER A 421 -30.19 10.23 -6.09
C SER A 421 -29.60 10.89 -4.85
N ARG A 422 -28.54 10.30 -4.28
CA ARG A 422 -27.83 10.87 -3.12
C ARG A 422 -27.21 12.22 -3.44
N LEU A 423 -26.46 12.30 -4.53
CA LEU A 423 -25.79 13.53 -4.94
C LEU A 423 -26.79 14.62 -5.34
N ALA A 424 -27.89 14.25 -5.99
CA ALA A 424 -28.98 15.19 -6.30
C ALA A 424 -29.60 15.80 -5.03
N ALA A 425 -29.75 15.02 -3.96
CA ALA A 425 -30.22 15.52 -2.66
C ALA A 425 -29.23 16.52 -2.01
N GLU A 426 -27.95 16.44 -2.38
CA GLU A 426 -26.90 17.38 -1.97
C GLU A 426 -26.77 18.58 -2.92
N GLY A 427 -27.62 18.68 -3.94
CA GLY A 427 -27.58 19.75 -4.96
C GLY A 427 -26.53 19.49 -6.07
N ILE A 428 -25.98 18.31 -6.16
CA ILE A 428 -24.99 17.91 -7.17
C ILE A 428 -25.70 17.12 -8.28
N ASN A 429 -25.81 17.70 -9.45
CA ASN A 429 -26.53 17.11 -10.58
C ASN A 429 -25.57 16.31 -11.47
N ILE A 430 -25.61 14.98 -11.33
CA ILE A 430 -24.96 14.03 -12.22
C ILE A 430 -25.97 12.99 -12.70
N THR A 431 -25.61 12.24 -13.71
CA THR A 431 -26.37 11.13 -14.25
C THR A 431 -25.60 9.81 -14.16
N THR A 432 -26.27 8.70 -14.36
CA THR A 432 -25.59 7.41 -14.50
C THR A 432 -24.62 7.40 -15.69
N ASN A 433 -24.91 8.13 -16.76
CA ASN A 433 -24.01 8.26 -17.90
C ASN A 433 -22.73 9.00 -17.55
N ASP A 434 -22.77 9.99 -16.65
CA ASP A 434 -21.54 10.67 -16.18
C ASP A 434 -20.64 9.68 -15.41
N ILE A 435 -21.22 8.84 -14.54
CA ILE A 435 -20.47 7.79 -13.82
C ILE A 435 -19.85 6.79 -14.80
N LEU A 436 -20.62 6.33 -15.78
CA LEU A 436 -20.16 5.36 -16.78
C LEU A 436 -19.10 5.95 -17.71
N TYR A 437 -19.22 7.22 -18.06
CA TYR A 437 -18.20 7.91 -18.83
C TYR A 437 -16.90 8.07 -18.04
N GLY A 438 -17.01 8.40 -16.75
CA GLY A 438 -15.86 8.44 -15.86
C GLY A 438 -15.15 7.09 -15.71
N LEU A 439 -15.92 6.01 -15.57
CA LEU A 439 -15.38 4.65 -15.59
C LEU A 439 -14.65 4.34 -16.90
N GLU A 440 -15.21 4.71 -18.03
CA GLU A 440 -14.57 4.48 -19.32
C GLU A 440 -13.27 5.27 -19.47
N LEU A 441 -13.26 6.54 -19.08
CA LEU A 441 -12.04 7.36 -19.04
C LEU A 441 -10.97 6.73 -18.13
N PHE A 442 -11.37 6.19 -17.00
CA PHE A 442 -10.48 5.55 -16.04
C PHE A 442 -9.87 4.25 -16.57
N GLU A 443 -10.70 3.37 -17.16
CA GLU A 443 -10.30 2.02 -17.58
C GLU A 443 -9.44 2.01 -18.83
N LYS A 444 -9.73 2.86 -19.81
CA LYS A 444 -9.14 2.77 -21.13
C LYS A 444 -7.79 3.48 -21.22
N PRO A 445 -6.88 2.97 -22.06
CA PRO A 445 -5.59 3.59 -22.27
C PRO A 445 -5.70 4.98 -22.90
N ILE A 446 -4.69 5.78 -22.71
CA ILE A 446 -4.55 7.10 -23.31
C ILE A 446 -4.43 6.94 -24.84
N PRO A 447 -5.21 7.68 -25.64
CA PRO A 447 -5.10 7.59 -27.09
C PRO A 447 -3.72 8.04 -27.60
N PRO A 448 -3.27 7.52 -28.75
CA PRO A 448 -2.05 7.99 -29.39
C PRO A 448 -2.09 9.50 -29.68
N PRO A 449 -0.95 10.20 -29.76
CA PRO A 449 -0.92 11.61 -30.11
C PRO A 449 -1.42 11.90 -31.51
N GLY A 450 -1.91 13.10 -31.69
CA GLY A 450 -2.48 13.55 -32.96
C GLY A 450 -3.93 13.11 -33.18
N VAL A 451 -4.48 12.30 -32.25
CA VAL A 451 -5.92 12.06 -32.19
C VAL A 451 -6.53 13.21 -31.40
N ALA A 452 -7.20 14.12 -32.07
CA ALA A 452 -7.82 15.27 -31.45
C ALA A 452 -8.95 14.85 -30.51
N GLY A 453 -8.80 15.20 -29.22
CA GLY A 453 -9.76 14.88 -28.17
C GLY A 453 -9.81 13.40 -27.82
N LEU A 454 -10.37 13.09 -26.66
CA LEU A 454 -10.72 11.72 -26.27
C LEU A 454 -12.11 11.42 -26.86
N PRO A 455 -12.20 10.69 -28.00
CA PRO A 455 -13.52 10.37 -28.53
C PRO A 455 -14.23 9.47 -27.52
N PRO A 456 -15.49 9.71 -27.24
CA PRO A 456 -16.30 8.79 -26.46
C PRO A 456 -16.26 7.40 -27.12
N SER A 457 -16.39 6.36 -26.32
CA SER A 457 -16.55 4.99 -26.81
C SER A 457 -17.80 4.86 -27.73
N ALA A 458 -17.99 3.69 -28.29
CA ALA A 458 -19.21 3.38 -29.05
C ALA A 458 -20.50 3.69 -28.26
N ARG A 459 -20.47 3.55 -26.90
CA ARG A 459 -21.58 3.92 -26.02
C ARG A 459 -21.89 5.43 -26.06
N PHE A 460 -20.86 6.28 -26.19
CA PHE A 460 -20.97 7.74 -26.24
C PHE A 460 -20.73 8.33 -27.65
N GLY A 461 -20.85 7.48 -28.70
CA GLY A 461 -20.72 7.90 -30.09
C GLY A 461 -19.30 7.87 -30.65
N GLY A 462 -18.34 7.27 -29.98
CA GLY A 462 -16.96 7.06 -30.45
C GLY A 462 -16.73 5.65 -31.03
N THR A 463 -15.72 5.52 -31.86
CA THR A 463 -15.36 4.26 -32.52
C THR A 463 -14.02 3.74 -32.06
N GLY A 464 -13.83 3.31 -30.80
CA GLY A 464 -12.56 2.66 -30.65
C GLY A 464 -11.95 2.55 -29.26
N ILE A 465 -11.03 1.66 -29.20
CA ILE A 465 -10.03 1.43 -28.18
C ILE A 465 -9.16 2.69 -28.09
N GLY A 466 -8.97 3.27 -26.91
CA GLY A 466 -8.06 4.41 -26.74
C GLY A 466 -8.70 5.74 -26.35
N SER A 467 -9.91 5.71 -25.82
CA SER A 467 -10.63 6.92 -25.35
C SER A 467 -10.49 7.18 -23.85
N GLY A 468 -9.48 6.64 -23.18
CA GLY A 468 -9.26 6.76 -21.74
C GLY A 468 -8.12 7.71 -21.36
N VAL A 469 -7.90 7.83 -20.06
CA VAL A 469 -6.78 8.58 -19.45
C VAL A 469 -5.78 7.68 -18.72
N GLY A 470 -5.99 6.36 -18.76
CA GLY A 470 -5.04 5.36 -18.29
C GLY A 470 -4.84 5.31 -16.77
N CYS A 471 -5.79 5.76 -15.98
CA CYS A 471 -5.67 5.72 -14.51
C CYS A 471 -5.49 4.29 -13.98
N ASN A 472 -6.10 3.32 -14.66
CA ASN A 472 -6.00 1.90 -14.31
C ASN A 472 -4.62 1.28 -14.59
N PHE A 473 -3.66 2.01 -15.14
CA PHE A 473 -2.27 1.56 -15.22
C PHE A 473 -1.67 1.42 -13.80
N CYS A 474 -1.88 2.42 -12.95
CA CYS A 474 -1.45 2.39 -11.56
C CYS A 474 -2.54 1.83 -10.62
N HIS A 475 -3.81 2.17 -10.88
CA HIS A 475 -4.97 1.75 -10.08
C HIS A 475 -5.65 0.51 -10.69
N VAL A 476 -4.86 -0.54 -10.90
CA VAL A 476 -5.25 -1.75 -11.61
C VAL A 476 -6.08 -2.72 -10.78
N GLY A 477 -6.89 -3.51 -11.45
CA GLY A 477 -7.62 -4.64 -10.88
C GLY A 477 -8.78 -4.26 -9.97
N ALA A 478 -9.33 -5.27 -9.32
CA ALA A 478 -10.42 -5.09 -8.37
C ALA A 478 -9.98 -4.33 -7.11
N GLU A 479 -8.73 -4.44 -6.72
CA GLU A 479 -8.13 -3.73 -5.59
C GLU A 479 -7.89 -2.25 -5.90
N THR A 480 -7.96 -1.84 -7.18
CA THR A 480 -7.66 -0.50 -7.65
C THR A 480 -6.28 0.00 -7.23
N THR A 481 -5.32 -0.90 -7.17
CA THR A 481 -3.91 -0.59 -6.88
C THR A 481 -2.97 -1.65 -7.43
N SER A 482 -1.92 -1.23 -8.10
CA SER A 482 -0.83 -2.11 -8.54
C SER A 482 0.05 -2.59 -7.37
N ALA A 483 -0.03 -1.95 -6.20
CA ALA A 483 0.67 -2.35 -4.98
C ALA A 483 0.00 -3.50 -4.21
N SER A 484 -0.98 -4.21 -4.82
CA SER A 484 -1.71 -5.27 -4.13
C SER A 484 -0.90 -6.57 -4.02
N VAL A 485 -1.21 -7.35 -2.97
CA VAL A 485 -0.65 -8.71 -2.81
C VAL A 485 -0.84 -9.53 -4.08
N ARG A 486 -2.07 -9.55 -4.61
CA ARG A 486 -2.41 -10.36 -5.79
C ARG A 486 -1.62 -9.93 -7.02
N ASN A 487 -1.52 -8.62 -7.27
CA ASN A 487 -0.77 -8.10 -8.42
C ASN A 487 0.71 -8.48 -8.33
N LEU A 488 1.33 -8.29 -7.18
CA LEU A 488 2.77 -8.49 -6.99
C LEU A 488 3.18 -9.95 -6.75
N THR A 489 2.26 -10.85 -6.45
CA THR A 489 2.57 -12.27 -6.20
C THR A 489 2.06 -13.22 -7.26
N ALA A 490 0.96 -12.90 -7.92
CA ALA A 490 0.33 -13.77 -8.91
C ALA A 490 0.13 -13.09 -10.28
N GLY A 491 0.17 -11.76 -10.32
CA GLY A 491 -0.21 -10.96 -11.47
C GLY A 491 -1.73 -10.78 -11.59
N VAL A 492 -2.12 -9.70 -12.23
CA VAL A 492 -3.54 -9.39 -12.53
C VAL A 492 -3.83 -9.62 -14.00
N GLU A 493 -2.87 -9.33 -14.85
CA GLU A 493 -2.95 -9.55 -16.29
C GLU A 493 -2.46 -10.95 -16.67
N ALA A 494 -2.92 -11.44 -17.82
CA ALA A 494 -2.48 -12.73 -18.35
C ALA A 494 -0.96 -12.76 -18.60
N GLY A 495 -0.37 -11.62 -18.99
CA GLY A 495 1.05 -11.45 -19.15
C GLY A 495 1.82 -11.61 -17.84
N ASP A 496 1.38 -10.93 -16.79
CA ASP A 496 1.99 -11.02 -15.46
C ASP A 496 1.95 -12.46 -14.93
N MET A 497 0.83 -13.15 -15.12
CA MET A 497 0.70 -14.57 -14.74
C MET A 497 1.67 -15.46 -15.53
N ALA A 498 1.88 -15.21 -16.82
CA ALA A 498 2.84 -15.93 -17.63
C ALA A 498 4.28 -15.65 -17.17
N PHE A 499 4.63 -14.41 -16.86
CA PHE A 499 5.92 -14.02 -16.28
C PHE A 499 6.15 -14.69 -14.95
N LYS A 500 5.15 -14.67 -14.06
CA LYS A 500 5.25 -15.36 -12.77
C LYS A 500 5.46 -16.85 -12.92
N ALA A 501 4.74 -17.48 -13.85
CA ALA A 501 4.92 -18.91 -14.17
C ALA A 501 6.33 -19.21 -14.70
N ALA A 502 6.96 -18.24 -15.36
CA ALA A 502 8.33 -18.31 -15.85
C ALA A 502 9.39 -18.00 -14.76
N GLY A 503 8.98 -17.68 -13.55
CA GLY A 503 9.88 -17.46 -12.41
C GLY A 503 10.27 -16.00 -12.18
N PHE A 504 9.57 -15.04 -12.81
CA PHE A 504 9.89 -13.61 -12.62
C PHE A 504 9.36 -13.04 -11.32
N ASP A 505 10.05 -12.03 -10.82
CA ASP A 505 9.65 -11.25 -9.67
C ASP A 505 8.82 -10.04 -10.13
N LEU A 506 7.51 -10.07 -9.85
CA LEU A 506 6.57 -9.02 -10.26
C LEU A 506 6.66 -7.75 -9.39
N ARG A 507 7.56 -7.70 -8.41
CA ARG A 507 7.74 -6.53 -7.54
C ARG A 507 8.57 -5.41 -8.19
N MET A 508 9.26 -5.72 -9.27
CA MET A 508 10.18 -4.81 -9.97
C MET A 508 9.91 -4.84 -11.45
N GLU A 509 9.86 -3.69 -12.08
CA GLU A 509 9.69 -3.56 -13.53
C GLU A 509 10.59 -2.45 -14.09
N ARG A 510 10.75 -2.42 -15.41
CA ARG A 510 11.37 -1.32 -16.12
C ARG A 510 10.32 -0.46 -16.80
N MET A 511 10.44 0.85 -16.70
CA MET A 511 9.49 1.79 -17.25
C MET A 511 10.19 2.83 -18.12
N PHE A 512 9.50 3.25 -19.16
CA PHE A 512 9.95 4.40 -19.95
C PHE A 512 9.76 5.70 -19.18
N MET A 513 10.84 6.50 -19.19
CA MET A 513 10.87 7.83 -18.60
C MET A 513 10.69 8.87 -19.70
N GLY A 514 9.86 9.87 -19.42
CA GLY A 514 9.73 11.01 -20.31
C GLY A 514 11.02 11.87 -20.31
N ASP A 515 11.53 12.25 -21.49
CA ASP A 515 12.54 13.32 -21.56
C ASP A 515 11.85 14.66 -21.34
N ARG A 516 11.88 15.15 -20.10
CA ARG A 516 11.29 16.42 -19.71
C ARG A 516 12.22 17.62 -19.89
N THR A 517 13.44 17.41 -20.37
CA THR A 517 14.38 18.51 -20.70
C THR A 517 14.06 19.16 -22.04
N GLN A 518 13.21 18.52 -22.85
CA GLN A 518 12.74 19.07 -24.13
C GLN A 518 11.46 19.89 -23.93
N PRO A 519 11.32 21.05 -24.58
CA PRO A 519 10.08 21.78 -24.55
C PRO A 519 8.94 20.89 -25.04
N VAL A 520 7.77 21.00 -24.38
CA VAL A 520 6.55 20.25 -24.69
C VAL A 520 6.14 20.55 -26.14
N VAL A 521 6.69 19.82 -27.07
CA VAL A 521 6.20 19.79 -28.45
C VAL A 521 5.20 18.63 -28.51
N ALA A 522 3.94 18.96 -28.43
CA ALA A 522 2.77 18.11 -28.49
C ALA A 522 2.82 16.81 -27.62
N PRO A 523 1.76 16.37 -27.00
CA PRO A 523 1.77 15.22 -26.12
C PRO A 523 2.49 14.04 -26.80
N GLN A 524 3.59 13.58 -26.17
CA GLN A 524 4.33 12.43 -26.69
C GLN A 524 3.50 11.19 -26.45
N PRO A 525 3.29 10.33 -27.44
CA PRO A 525 2.58 9.10 -27.22
C PRO A 525 3.37 8.19 -26.30
N PHE A 526 2.67 7.42 -25.51
CA PHE A 526 3.15 6.11 -25.14
C PHE A 526 3.28 5.31 -26.43
N PRO A 527 4.44 4.91 -26.86
CA PRO A 527 4.49 3.95 -27.91
C PRO A 527 4.11 2.58 -27.32
N PRO A 528 3.17 1.86 -27.92
CA PRO A 528 3.43 0.47 -28.10
C PRO A 528 4.63 0.44 -29.05
N VAL A 529 5.81 0.10 -28.53
CA VAL A 529 7.00 0.02 -29.36
C VAL A 529 6.88 -1.24 -30.21
N PRO A 530 6.63 -1.14 -31.49
CA PRO A 530 6.89 -2.27 -32.37
C PRO A 530 8.41 -2.28 -32.58
N LEU A 531 9.07 -3.12 -31.85
CA LEU A 531 10.52 -3.21 -31.76
C LEU A 531 11.18 -3.93 -32.92
N GLY A 532 10.62 -3.86 -34.10
CA GLY A 532 11.24 -4.44 -35.31
C GLY A 532 12.45 -3.68 -35.84
N ALA A 533 12.66 -2.43 -35.43
CA ALA A 533 13.70 -1.56 -36.00
C ALA A 533 14.45 -0.72 -34.96
N ASP A 534 14.09 -0.79 -33.67
CA ASP A 534 14.64 0.06 -32.65
C ASP A 534 15.85 -0.57 -31.97
N GLN A 535 16.85 0.22 -31.68
CA GLN A 535 18.05 -0.23 -30.98
C GLN A 535 17.97 0.16 -29.51
N ILE A 536 18.16 -0.82 -28.62
CA ILE A 536 18.35 -0.58 -27.20
C ILE A 536 19.86 -0.40 -26.94
N VAL A 537 20.22 0.77 -26.44
CA VAL A 537 21.60 1.10 -26.11
C VAL A 537 21.72 1.24 -24.59
N TYR A 538 22.66 0.51 -24.02
CA TYR A 538 23.05 0.67 -22.62
C TYR A 538 24.21 1.65 -22.53
N ASP A 539 24.03 2.75 -21.81
CA ASP A 539 25.07 3.76 -21.57
C ASP A 539 25.08 4.18 -20.11
N ASN A 540 26.21 3.98 -19.43
CA ASN A 540 26.49 4.46 -18.07
C ASN A 540 25.40 4.21 -17.03
N GLY A 541 24.77 3.05 -17.03
CA GLY A 541 23.72 2.68 -16.09
C GLY A 541 22.29 3.04 -16.55
N ASN A 542 22.13 3.59 -17.74
CA ASN A 542 20.83 3.89 -18.32
C ASN A 542 20.56 3.02 -19.56
N TYR A 543 19.36 2.53 -19.68
CA TYR A 543 18.88 1.99 -20.95
C TYR A 543 18.29 3.15 -21.77
N ALA A 544 18.67 3.22 -23.04
CA ALA A 544 18.03 4.12 -24.00
C ALA A 544 17.50 3.30 -25.18
N VAL A 545 16.28 3.54 -25.57
CA VAL A 545 15.66 2.96 -26.75
C VAL A 545 15.57 4.05 -27.80
N ASN A 546 16.15 3.82 -28.98
CA ASN A 546 15.94 4.69 -30.14
C ASN A 546 14.68 4.27 -30.87
N VAL A 547 13.62 5.00 -30.64
CA VAL A 547 12.33 4.73 -31.31
C VAL A 547 12.35 5.38 -32.69
N THR A 548 12.29 4.58 -33.72
CA THR A 548 12.27 5.04 -35.12
C THR A 548 10.89 4.98 -35.77
N SER A 549 9.95 4.27 -35.14
CA SER A 549 8.56 4.26 -35.57
C SER A 549 7.60 4.09 -34.38
N ILE A 550 6.41 4.69 -34.51
CA ILE A 550 5.32 4.55 -33.54
C ILE A 550 4.09 4.12 -34.33
N ASN A 551 3.54 2.94 -34.00
CA ASN A 551 2.40 2.36 -34.71
C ASN A 551 2.61 2.29 -36.23
N GLY A 552 3.84 1.98 -36.65
CA GLY A 552 4.21 1.92 -38.09
C GLY A 552 4.39 3.28 -38.78
N VAL A 553 4.27 4.38 -38.05
CA VAL A 553 4.56 5.73 -38.55
C VAL A 553 6.00 6.09 -38.17
N ALA A 554 6.81 6.38 -39.18
CA ALA A 554 8.19 6.81 -38.97
C ALA A 554 8.25 8.10 -38.13
N VAL A 555 9.04 8.07 -37.08
CA VAL A 555 9.29 9.23 -36.19
C VAL A 555 10.79 9.49 -36.16
N PRO A 556 11.24 10.74 -35.90
CA PRO A 556 12.65 11.01 -35.66
C PRO A 556 13.15 10.13 -34.51
N ALA A 557 14.30 9.48 -34.69
CA ALA A 557 14.94 8.67 -33.65
C ALA A 557 15.11 9.48 -32.37
N ARG A 558 14.58 8.99 -31.26
CA ARG A 558 14.65 9.62 -29.95
C ARG A 558 15.17 8.62 -28.93
N PRO A 559 16.21 8.96 -28.16
CA PRO A 559 16.58 8.16 -27.02
C PRO A 559 15.50 8.28 -25.94
N MET A 560 14.95 7.16 -25.52
CA MET A 560 14.06 7.07 -24.36
C MET A 560 14.80 6.36 -23.24
N LYS A 561 14.84 6.96 -22.06
CA LYS A 561 15.40 6.31 -20.87
C LYS A 561 14.45 5.25 -20.36
N VAL A 562 15.02 4.15 -19.92
CA VAL A 562 14.30 3.07 -19.25
C VAL A 562 14.95 2.89 -17.87
N ASN A 563 14.20 3.10 -16.82
CA ASN A 563 14.66 2.93 -15.46
C ASN A 563 13.89 1.83 -14.76
N THR A 564 14.47 1.23 -13.73
CA THR A 564 13.84 0.20 -12.93
C THR A 564 13.10 0.83 -11.75
N TYR A 565 11.94 0.31 -11.39
CA TYR A 565 11.11 0.83 -10.31
C TYR A 565 10.43 -0.30 -9.51
N ASP A 566 9.94 0.04 -8.32
CA ASP A 566 9.09 -0.85 -7.53
C ASP A 566 7.65 -0.77 -8.04
N VAL A 567 7.08 -1.86 -8.51
CA VAL A 567 5.70 -1.91 -8.97
C VAL A 567 4.74 -1.51 -7.86
N GLY A 568 3.83 -0.59 -8.16
CA GLY A 568 2.90 -0.02 -7.19
C GLY A 568 3.43 1.19 -6.42
N TRP A 569 4.65 1.64 -6.69
CA TRP A 569 5.25 2.86 -6.14
C TRP A 569 5.69 3.76 -7.29
N TYR A 570 5.07 4.94 -7.39
CA TYR A 570 5.32 5.85 -8.50
C TYR A 570 5.54 7.27 -7.99
N ASP A 571 6.46 7.99 -8.65
CA ASP A 571 6.54 9.43 -8.53
C ASP A 571 5.55 10.07 -9.50
N VAL A 572 4.57 10.75 -8.99
CA VAL A 572 3.57 11.46 -9.79
C VAL A 572 3.73 12.98 -9.75
N GLY A 573 4.86 13.46 -9.20
CA GLY A 573 5.22 14.88 -9.18
C GLY A 573 4.43 15.69 -8.16
N VAL A 574 4.06 15.12 -7.01
CA VAL A 574 3.37 15.86 -5.93
C VAL A 574 4.30 16.91 -5.31
N ARG A 575 5.58 16.56 -5.09
CA ARG A 575 6.62 17.41 -4.51
C ARG A 575 7.97 17.16 -5.22
N PRO A 576 8.95 18.06 -5.09
CA PRO A 576 10.33 17.78 -5.52
C PRO A 576 10.88 16.54 -4.81
N ILE A 577 11.59 15.68 -5.53
CA ILE A 577 12.11 14.40 -5.01
C ILE A 577 13.03 14.56 -3.80
N LEU A 578 13.77 15.67 -3.70
CA LEU A 578 14.68 15.94 -2.57
C LEU A 578 13.93 16.19 -1.25
N GLU A 579 12.69 16.64 -1.32
CA GLU A 579 11.85 16.90 -0.14
C GLU A 579 11.08 15.64 0.31
N ASN A 580 10.85 14.72 -0.62
CA ASN A 580 10.00 13.55 -0.41
C ASN A 580 10.67 12.30 -0.98
N PRO A 581 11.54 11.61 -0.24
CA PRO A 581 12.26 10.45 -0.77
C PRO A 581 11.35 9.24 -1.08
N GLY A 582 10.15 9.16 -0.49
CA GLY A 582 9.24 8.05 -0.71
C GLY A 582 9.88 6.69 -0.39
N VAL A 583 9.77 5.74 -1.32
CA VAL A 583 10.40 4.41 -1.21
C VAL A 583 11.93 4.49 -1.43
N GLY A 584 12.45 5.60 -1.93
CA GLY A 584 13.90 5.88 -2.04
C GLY A 584 14.59 6.14 -0.70
N GLY A 585 13.88 6.10 0.43
CA GLY A 585 14.46 6.18 1.78
C GLY A 585 15.18 4.90 2.20
N THR A 586 15.72 4.91 3.42
CA THR A 586 16.43 3.76 4.02
C THR A 586 15.73 3.25 5.28
N ASP A 587 15.89 1.97 5.58
CA ASP A 587 15.48 1.35 6.83
C ASP A 587 16.51 1.65 7.96
N PRO A 588 16.19 1.36 9.24
CA PRO A 588 17.12 1.59 10.35
C PRO A 588 18.42 0.76 10.29
N PHE A 589 18.49 -0.24 9.43
CA PHE A 589 19.67 -1.09 9.24
C PHE A 589 20.57 -0.60 8.10
N GLY A 590 20.20 0.55 7.48
CA GLY A 590 20.94 1.16 6.38
C GLY A 590 20.70 0.48 5.02
N ASN A 591 19.60 -0.25 4.87
CA ASN A 591 19.19 -0.82 3.58
C ASN A 591 18.17 0.08 2.88
N PRO A 592 18.20 0.17 1.53
CA PRO A 592 17.16 0.84 0.78
C PRO A 592 15.77 0.27 1.10
N LEU A 593 14.76 1.12 1.24
CA LEU A 593 13.36 0.68 1.36
C LEU A 593 12.86 0.05 0.07
N SER A 594 13.28 0.59 -1.07
CA SER A 594 12.98 0.05 -2.39
C SER A 594 13.42 -1.40 -2.54
N TRP A 595 12.58 -2.23 -3.17
CA TRP A 595 12.96 -3.57 -3.60
C TRP A 595 14.04 -3.51 -4.67
N THR A 596 13.88 -2.62 -5.64
CA THR A 596 14.82 -2.44 -6.75
C THR A 596 16.22 -2.13 -6.25
N GLU A 597 16.40 -1.13 -5.40
CA GLU A 597 17.72 -0.77 -4.85
C GLU A 597 18.24 -1.78 -3.82
N TYR A 598 17.34 -2.36 -3.01
CA TYR A 598 17.72 -3.43 -2.09
C TYR A 598 18.25 -4.64 -2.86
N PHE A 599 17.56 -5.01 -3.93
CA PHE A 599 17.97 -6.08 -4.82
C PHE A 599 19.34 -5.78 -5.46
N GLN A 600 19.53 -4.56 -5.97
CA GLN A 600 20.83 -4.12 -6.49
C GLN A 600 21.96 -4.18 -5.44
N LYS A 601 21.65 -3.82 -4.19
CA LYS A 601 22.62 -3.89 -3.09
C LYS A 601 23.05 -5.32 -2.76
N VAL A 602 22.09 -6.24 -2.74
CA VAL A 602 22.28 -7.62 -2.22
C VAL A 602 22.60 -8.61 -3.33
N PHE A 603 21.94 -8.50 -4.48
CA PHE A 603 21.94 -9.52 -5.53
C PHE A 603 22.53 -9.10 -6.87
N ALA A 604 22.76 -7.80 -7.11
CA ALA A 604 23.23 -7.38 -8.43
C ALA A 604 24.68 -7.83 -8.68
N SER A 605 24.86 -8.55 -9.76
CA SER A 605 26.20 -8.88 -10.27
C SER A 605 26.79 -7.68 -11.04
N PRO A 606 28.00 -7.25 -10.70
CA PRO A 606 28.68 -6.20 -11.50
C PRO A 606 29.15 -6.72 -12.87
N GLN A 607 28.90 -7.98 -13.20
CA GLN A 607 29.60 -8.67 -14.29
C GLN A 607 28.72 -8.95 -15.52
N THR A 608 27.44 -8.64 -15.49
CA THR A 608 26.53 -8.91 -16.58
C THR A 608 26.14 -7.63 -17.29
N THR A 609 26.47 -7.52 -18.56
CA THR A 609 26.06 -6.43 -19.44
C THR A 609 25.21 -6.97 -20.58
N PHE A 610 24.33 -6.14 -21.11
CA PHE A 610 23.52 -6.47 -22.28
C PHE A 610 24.14 -5.88 -23.54
N LYS A 611 24.12 -6.62 -24.62
CA LYS A 611 24.49 -6.12 -25.95
C LYS A 611 23.37 -6.40 -26.93
N VAL A 612 23.12 -5.41 -27.77
CA VAL A 612 22.29 -5.61 -28.96
C VAL A 612 23.19 -6.22 -30.04
N ALA A 613 22.89 -7.41 -30.49
CA ALA A 613 23.60 -8.04 -31.59
C ALA A 613 22.62 -8.46 -32.68
N GLY A 614 22.77 -7.85 -33.85
CA GLY A 614 22.06 -8.32 -35.08
C GLY A 614 20.53 -8.35 -35.03
N GLY A 615 19.91 -7.47 -34.20
CA GLY A 615 18.45 -7.40 -34.08
C GLY A 615 17.88 -8.18 -32.89
N GLY A 616 18.71 -8.70 -31.99
CA GLY A 616 18.32 -9.34 -30.74
C GLY A 616 19.22 -8.90 -29.59
N LEU A 617 18.68 -8.84 -28.38
CA LEU A 617 19.47 -8.65 -27.15
C LEU A 617 20.05 -9.99 -26.71
N THR A 618 21.33 -10.00 -26.39
CA THR A 618 21.99 -11.16 -25.86
C THR A 618 22.60 -10.80 -24.51
N CYS A 619 22.34 -11.60 -23.52
CA CYS A 619 22.98 -11.49 -22.23
C CYS A 619 24.44 -11.88 -22.36
N ILE A 620 25.37 -11.03 -21.92
CA ILE A 620 26.81 -11.35 -21.97
C ILE A 620 27.41 -11.26 -20.58
N ASP A 621 28.39 -12.14 -20.27
CA ASP A 621 29.18 -12.06 -19.04
C ASP A 621 30.21 -10.91 -19.08
N ALA A 622 30.97 -10.74 -18.01
CA ALA A 622 32.01 -9.73 -17.90
C ALA A 622 33.10 -9.83 -18.98
N ASN A 623 33.25 -10.98 -19.61
CA ASN A 623 34.22 -11.27 -20.65
C ASN A 623 33.64 -11.04 -22.06
N GLY A 624 32.35 -10.68 -22.16
CA GLY A 624 31.70 -10.46 -23.42
C GLY A 624 31.16 -11.73 -24.08
N ASN A 625 31.09 -12.87 -23.37
CA ASN A 625 30.55 -14.10 -23.91
C ASN A 625 29.03 -14.17 -23.71
N PRO A 626 28.28 -14.69 -24.67
CA PRO A 626 26.85 -14.92 -24.50
C PRO A 626 26.59 -15.86 -23.32
N VAL A 627 25.76 -15.39 -22.38
CA VAL A 627 25.22 -16.26 -21.32
C VAL A 627 23.90 -16.81 -21.84
N VAL A 628 23.85 -18.12 -22.01
CA VAL A 628 22.65 -18.81 -22.49
C VAL A 628 21.63 -18.87 -21.35
N PRO A 629 20.49 -18.19 -21.45
CA PRO A 629 19.41 -18.36 -20.47
C PRO A 629 18.87 -19.79 -20.51
N PRO A 630 18.27 -20.28 -19.42
CA PRO A 630 17.67 -21.61 -19.41
C PRO A 630 16.61 -21.75 -20.49
N ALA A 631 16.71 -22.82 -21.26
CA ALA A 631 15.86 -23.07 -22.42
C ALA A 631 14.43 -23.46 -22.00
N ALA A 632 13.52 -22.50 -22.04
CA ALA A 632 12.10 -22.80 -22.20
C ALA A 632 11.53 -21.78 -23.20
N PRO A 633 10.92 -22.19 -24.29
CA PRO A 633 10.31 -21.29 -25.23
C PRO A 633 9.07 -20.66 -24.54
N LEU A 634 9.19 -19.41 -24.19
CA LEU A 634 8.03 -18.59 -23.83
C LEU A 634 7.62 -17.80 -25.08
N THR A 635 6.40 -17.98 -25.50
CA THR A 635 5.78 -17.02 -26.41
C THR A 635 5.39 -15.82 -25.58
N SER A 636 5.90 -14.64 -25.92
CA SER A 636 5.41 -13.42 -25.29
C SER A 636 3.90 -13.32 -25.48
N PRO A 637 3.15 -13.07 -24.40
CA PRO A 637 1.73 -12.81 -24.49
C PRO A 637 1.42 -11.46 -25.15
N PHE A 638 2.44 -10.63 -25.42
CA PHE A 638 2.27 -9.29 -25.98
C PHE A 638 2.85 -9.21 -27.39
N ALA A 639 2.02 -8.86 -28.36
CA ALA A 639 2.49 -8.55 -29.70
C ALA A 639 3.34 -7.26 -29.63
N GLY A 640 4.62 -7.36 -30.04
CA GLY A 640 5.55 -6.23 -30.05
C GLY A 640 6.63 -6.25 -28.96
N GLU A 641 6.61 -7.20 -28.03
CA GLU A 641 7.75 -7.44 -27.16
C GLU A 641 8.94 -7.98 -27.98
N VAL A 642 10.13 -7.42 -27.71
CA VAL A 642 11.35 -7.98 -28.23
C VAL A 642 11.67 -9.23 -27.46
N LEU A 643 11.64 -10.33 -28.17
CA LEU A 643 12.02 -11.62 -27.63
C LEU A 643 13.45 -11.94 -28.04
N ASP A 644 14.19 -12.56 -27.14
CA ASP A 644 15.48 -13.15 -27.47
C ASP A 644 15.27 -14.21 -28.53
N PRO A 645 15.88 -14.08 -29.73
CA PRO A 645 15.72 -15.05 -30.79
C PRO A 645 16.18 -16.47 -30.44
N ALA A 646 17.04 -16.60 -29.41
CA ALA A 646 17.56 -17.89 -28.97
C ALA A 646 16.59 -18.66 -28.06
N ASN A 647 15.69 -17.95 -27.32
CA ASN A 647 14.86 -18.57 -26.31
C ASN A 647 13.44 -18.03 -26.22
N ASN A 648 13.08 -17.06 -27.07
CA ASN A 648 11.76 -16.40 -27.09
C ASN A 648 11.37 -15.72 -25.74
N LEU A 649 12.33 -15.34 -24.94
CA LEU A 649 12.07 -14.62 -23.70
C LEU A 649 12.09 -13.11 -23.95
N PRO A 650 11.29 -12.34 -23.23
CA PRO A 650 11.34 -10.88 -23.31
C PRO A 650 12.75 -10.37 -22.96
N ILE A 651 13.32 -9.57 -23.83
CA ILE A 651 14.73 -9.22 -23.80
C ILE A 651 15.09 -8.16 -22.76
N ILE A 652 14.15 -7.43 -22.20
CA ILE A 652 14.47 -6.43 -21.17
C ILE A 652 14.34 -7.04 -19.78
N SER A 653 14.85 -8.20 -19.65
CA SER A 653 14.71 -8.93 -18.46
C SER A 653 15.97 -9.37 -17.81
N GLY A 654 17.06 -8.95 -18.25
CA GLY A 654 18.28 -9.25 -17.54
C GLY A 654 18.19 -8.74 -16.11
N GLY A 655 18.81 -9.44 -15.20
CA GLY A 655 18.90 -9.07 -13.82
C GLY A 655 19.22 -7.58 -13.67
N LEU A 656 18.71 -6.97 -12.62
CA LEU A 656 19.08 -5.62 -12.25
C LEU A 656 20.58 -5.48 -12.21
N LEU A 657 21.12 -4.59 -13.02
CA LEU A 657 22.52 -4.27 -12.94
C LEU A 657 22.75 -3.36 -11.72
N LYS A 658 23.84 -3.57 -11.01
CA LYS A 658 24.20 -2.73 -9.86
C LYS A 658 24.28 -1.25 -10.18
N THR A 659 24.45 -0.90 -11.44
CA THR A 659 24.56 0.47 -11.97
C THR A 659 23.32 0.91 -12.74
N GLU A 660 22.27 0.12 -12.80
CA GLU A 660 21.04 0.49 -13.50
C GLU A 660 20.34 1.64 -12.78
N ALA A 661 19.85 2.61 -13.53
CA ALA A 661 19.12 3.73 -12.96
C ALA A 661 17.77 3.27 -12.40
N THR A 662 17.43 3.81 -11.24
CA THR A 662 16.20 3.47 -10.51
C THR A 662 15.30 4.68 -10.40
N ASP A 663 13.99 4.44 -10.40
CA ASP A 663 12.94 5.45 -10.20
C ASP A 663 12.23 5.20 -8.86
N VAL A 664 12.96 5.37 -7.80
CA VAL A 664 12.47 5.11 -6.44
C VAL A 664 12.37 6.38 -5.61
N ALA A 665 13.21 7.37 -5.87
CA ALA A 665 13.16 8.65 -5.19
C ALA A 665 11.88 9.42 -5.57
N GLY A 666 11.13 9.88 -4.58
CA GLY A 666 9.83 10.54 -4.80
C GLY A 666 8.67 9.58 -5.06
N SER A 667 8.94 8.27 -5.12
CA SER A 667 7.90 7.27 -5.41
C SER A 667 7.16 6.85 -4.15
N PHE A 668 5.83 6.90 -4.22
CA PHE A 668 4.91 6.55 -3.14
C PHE A 668 3.94 5.45 -3.56
N LYS A 669 3.46 4.70 -2.56
CA LYS A 669 2.50 3.62 -2.78
C LYS A 669 1.22 4.15 -3.44
N THR A 670 0.81 3.51 -4.52
CA THR A 670 -0.51 3.72 -5.12
C THR A 670 -1.59 3.26 -4.16
N PRO A 671 -2.45 4.17 -3.63
CA PRO A 671 -3.54 3.77 -2.75
C PRO A 671 -4.66 3.12 -3.56
N HIS A 672 -5.49 2.31 -2.90
CA HIS A 672 -6.77 1.92 -3.46
C HIS A 672 -7.72 3.14 -3.51
N LEU A 673 -8.72 3.08 -4.39
CA LEU A 673 -9.65 4.21 -4.63
C LEU A 673 -11.03 4.03 -3.96
N ARG A 674 -11.26 2.92 -3.24
CA ARG A 674 -12.56 2.68 -2.61
C ARG A 674 -12.75 3.64 -1.43
N ASN A 675 -13.98 4.19 -1.33
CA ASN A 675 -14.37 5.22 -0.36
C ASN A 675 -13.61 6.54 -0.48
N ILE A 676 -12.95 6.77 -1.63
CA ILE A 676 -12.10 7.95 -1.82
C ILE A 676 -12.84 9.27 -1.61
N GLU A 677 -14.16 9.28 -1.71
CA GLU A 677 -15.02 10.42 -1.38
C GLU A 677 -14.83 10.95 0.05
N PHE A 678 -14.44 10.05 0.98
CA PHE A 678 -14.35 10.36 2.42
C PHE A 678 -12.93 10.30 2.97
N THR A 679 -11.92 10.04 2.13
CA THR A 679 -10.52 9.90 2.52
C THR A 679 -9.67 11.13 2.18
N GLY A 680 -10.30 12.29 2.11
CA GLY A 680 -9.57 13.55 2.02
C GLY A 680 -8.99 13.99 3.38
N PRO A 681 -7.90 14.80 3.37
CA PRO A 681 -7.21 15.39 2.21
C PRO A 681 -6.31 14.40 1.47
N TYR A 682 -6.13 14.61 0.17
CA TYR A 682 -5.56 13.64 -0.75
C TYR A 682 -4.04 13.75 -0.93
N PHE A 683 -3.45 12.67 -1.47
CA PHE A 683 -2.02 12.38 -1.58
C PHE A 683 -1.33 12.15 -0.22
N HIS A 684 -0.08 11.63 -0.29
CA HIS A 684 0.74 11.43 0.90
C HIS A 684 1.05 12.74 1.66
N SER A 685 0.94 13.88 0.99
CA SER A 685 1.10 15.22 1.58
C SER A 685 -0.20 15.79 2.14
N GLY A 686 -1.37 15.19 1.83
CA GLY A 686 -2.67 15.78 2.17
C GLY A 686 -2.90 17.16 1.53
N GLY A 687 -2.26 17.45 0.40
CA GLY A 687 -2.21 18.79 -0.19
C GLY A 687 -3.41 19.17 -1.07
N LYS A 688 -4.37 18.28 -1.28
CA LYS A 688 -5.59 18.51 -2.07
C LYS A 688 -6.81 18.16 -1.23
N SER A 689 -7.88 18.98 -1.26
CA SER A 689 -9.05 18.80 -0.41
C SER A 689 -10.28 18.25 -1.11
N THR A 690 -10.32 18.24 -2.44
CA THR A 690 -11.44 17.73 -3.24
C THR A 690 -10.97 16.74 -4.31
N LEU A 691 -11.86 15.84 -4.75
CA LEU A 691 -11.56 14.93 -5.85
C LEU A 691 -11.33 15.67 -7.17
N LYS A 692 -11.99 16.80 -7.34
CA LYS A 692 -11.79 17.64 -8.52
C LYS A 692 -10.35 18.16 -8.59
N GLN A 693 -9.79 18.65 -7.47
CA GLN A 693 -8.39 19.09 -7.40
C GLN A 693 -7.39 17.94 -7.67
N VAL A 694 -7.76 16.70 -7.32
CA VAL A 694 -6.93 15.51 -7.66
C VAL A 694 -6.96 15.25 -9.16
N VAL A 695 -8.13 15.32 -9.80
CA VAL A 695 -8.24 15.14 -11.26
C VAL A 695 -7.53 16.25 -12.02
N GLU A 696 -7.65 17.49 -11.56
CA GLU A 696 -6.93 18.66 -12.12
C GLU A 696 -5.40 18.47 -12.03
N PHE A 697 -4.89 17.99 -10.89
CA PHE A 697 -3.47 17.66 -10.73
C PHE A 697 -2.98 16.67 -11.81
N TYR A 698 -3.73 15.62 -12.09
CA TYR A 698 -3.37 14.66 -13.14
C TYR A 698 -3.57 15.24 -14.55
N ASP A 699 -4.56 16.13 -14.73
CA ASP A 699 -4.76 16.83 -15.99
C ASP A 699 -3.56 17.74 -16.32
N ASP A 700 -2.98 18.38 -15.32
CA ASP A 700 -1.79 19.21 -15.44
C ASP A 700 -0.49 18.38 -15.62
N GLY A 701 -0.54 17.06 -15.40
CA GLY A 701 0.64 16.18 -15.47
C GLY A 701 1.53 16.25 -14.26
N GLY A 702 0.98 16.52 -13.08
CA GLY A 702 1.69 16.69 -11.81
C GLY A 702 2.16 18.13 -11.56
N ASN A 703 2.48 18.46 -10.31
CA ASN A 703 2.92 19.81 -9.94
C ASN A 703 4.42 20.07 -10.23
N PHE A 704 5.25 19.03 -10.13
CA PHE A 704 6.70 19.11 -10.29
C PHE A 704 7.19 18.13 -11.35
N PRO A 705 7.97 18.60 -12.35
CA PRO A 705 8.48 17.75 -13.42
C PRO A 705 9.72 16.97 -12.96
N ASN A 706 9.54 16.05 -12.00
CA ASN A 706 10.61 15.22 -11.49
C ASN A 706 11.18 14.29 -12.57
N ALA A 707 12.47 14.00 -12.51
CA ALA A 707 13.16 13.13 -13.48
C ALA A 707 12.74 11.65 -13.35
N THR A 708 12.19 11.28 -12.20
CA THR A 708 11.72 9.94 -11.84
C THR A 708 10.25 9.67 -12.21
N MET A 709 9.57 10.65 -12.79
CA MET A 709 8.16 10.49 -13.16
C MET A 709 7.99 9.61 -14.40
N PRO A 710 7.07 8.63 -14.35
CA PRO A 710 6.68 7.86 -15.53
C PRO A 710 6.23 8.75 -16.69
N ALA A 711 6.53 8.36 -17.94
CA ALA A 711 6.12 9.09 -19.13
C ALA A 711 4.59 9.24 -19.27
N ILE A 712 3.83 8.37 -18.60
CA ILE A 712 2.36 8.42 -18.56
C ILE A 712 1.82 9.63 -17.78
N ILE A 713 2.57 10.14 -16.79
CA ILE A 713 2.18 11.34 -16.04
C ILE A 713 2.57 12.57 -16.87
N ARG A 714 1.59 13.14 -17.54
CA ARG A 714 1.73 14.25 -18.49
C ARG A 714 0.41 15.02 -18.58
N PRO A 715 0.38 16.26 -19.09
CA PRO A 715 -0.86 16.97 -19.35
C PRO A 715 -1.83 16.15 -20.22
N LEU A 716 -3.08 16.01 -19.78
CA LEU A 716 -4.10 15.22 -20.45
C LEU A 716 -5.01 16.06 -21.32
N GLY A 717 -5.26 17.33 -20.96
CA GLY A 717 -6.12 18.26 -21.69
C GLY A 717 -7.61 17.89 -21.57
N LEU A 718 -8.04 17.50 -20.38
CA LEU A 718 -9.42 17.10 -20.12
C LEU A 718 -10.38 18.31 -20.16
N THR A 719 -11.53 18.11 -20.74
CA THR A 719 -12.63 19.08 -20.61
C THR A 719 -13.23 19.05 -19.20
N PRO A 720 -13.87 20.14 -18.76
CA PRO A 720 -14.56 20.14 -17.46
C PRO A 720 -15.59 19.02 -17.29
N SER A 721 -16.26 18.60 -18.40
CA SER A 721 -17.21 17.49 -18.36
C SER A 721 -16.50 16.14 -18.12
N GLN A 722 -15.35 15.91 -18.75
CA GLN A 722 -14.54 14.70 -18.55
C GLN A 722 -14.00 14.62 -17.12
N MET A 723 -13.51 15.71 -16.59
CA MET A 723 -13.06 15.78 -15.19
C MET A 723 -14.21 15.48 -14.23
N ASN A 724 -15.40 16.07 -14.47
CA ASN A 724 -16.56 15.79 -13.62
C ASN A 724 -17.05 14.35 -13.74
N ALA A 725 -16.95 13.75 -14.93
CA ALA A 725 -17.25 12.33 -15.11
C ALA A 725 -16.31 11.43 -14.31
N LEU A 726 -15.00 11.71 -14.30
CA LEU A 726 -14.03 10.99 -13.45
C LEU A 726 -14.38 11.13 -11.96
N VAL A 727 -14.71 12.34 -11.49
CA VAL A 727 -15.14 12.55 -10.09
C VAL A 727 -16.42 11.77 -9.80
N ALA A 728 -17.39 11.73 -10.72
CA ALA A 728 -18.62 10.97 -10.54
C ALA A 728 -18.36 9.46 -10.39
N PHE A 729 -17.45 8.91 -11.20
CA PHE A 729 -16.99 7.53 -11.04
C PHE A 729 -16.31 7.29 -9.68
N LEU A 730 -15.40 8.16 -9.27
CA LEU A 730 -14.69 8.05 -7.99
C LEU A 730 -15.65 8.08 -6.79
N VAL A 731 -16.66 8.95 -6.81
CA VAL A 731 -17.68 9.01 -5.76
C VAL A 731 -18.54 7.74 -5.73
N ALA A 732 -18.78 7.10 -6.88
CA ALA A 732 -19.53 5.85 -6.96
C ALA A 732 -18.77 4.63 -6.39
N LEU A 733 -17.47 4.76 -6.06
CA LEU A 733 -16.67 3.76 -5.35
C LEU A 733 -16.92 3.74 -3.82
N THR A 734 -17.83 4.55 -3.32
CA THR A 734 -18.16 4.63 -1.90
C THR A 734 -19.11 3.50 -1.50
N ASP A 735 -18.72 2.72 -0.52
CA ASP A 735 -19.53 1.71 0.13
C ASP A 735 -20.42 2.37 1.20
N ASP A 736 -21.73 2.20 1.10
CA ASP A 736 -22.68 2.80 2.04
C ASP A 736 -22.52 2.30 3.47
N ARG A 737 -21.97 1.08 3.67
CA ARG A 737 -21.63 0.59 5.01
C ARG A 737 -20.55 1.45 5.66
N VAL A 738 -19.55 1.92 4.90
CA VAL A 738 -18.52 2.85 5.40
C VAL A 738 -19.15 4.22 5.67
N ARG A 739 -19.91 4.73 4.72
CA ARG A 739 -20.54 6.05 4.82
C ARG A 739 -21.48 6.17 6.01
N LEU A 740 -22.19 5.09 6.36
CA LEU A 740 -23.13 5.02 7.47
C LEU A 740 -22.56 4.31 8.70
N GLN A 741 -21.29 3.95 8.68
CA GLN A 741 -20.59 3.24 9.77
C GLN A 741 -21.31 1.94 10.20
N GLN A 742 -21.90 1.22 9.24
CA GLN A 742 -22.53 -0.08 9.47
C GLN A 742 -21.48 -1.18 9.59
N ALA A 743 -21.83 -2.28 10.24
CA ALA A 743 -20.93 -3.44 10.35
C ALA A 743 -20.30 -3.81 8.98
N PRO A 744 -18.99 -4.07 8.91
CA PRO A 744 -18.01 -4.18 10.01
C PRO A 744 -17.36 -2.84 10.44
N PHE A 745 -17.85 -1.70 9.96
CA PHE A 745 -17.28 -0.36 10.18
C PHE A 745 -17.86 0.38 11.40
N ASP A 746 -18.71 -0.28 12.18
CA ASP A 746 -19.17 0.17 13.49
C ASP A 746 -18.02 0.19 14.51
N HIS A 747 -18.13 1.04 15.55
CA HIS A 747 -16.94 1.29 16.38
C HIS A 747 -17.27 1.78 17.81
N PRO A 748 -16.32 1.61 18.78
CA PRO A 748 -16.37 2.26 20.09
C PRO A 748 -16.37 3.79 20.01
N GLU A 749 -16.80 4.43 21.11
CA GLU A 749 -16.57 5.86 21.34
C GLU A 749 -15.08 6.22 21.24
N LEU A 750 -14.77 7.38 20.68
CA LEU A 750 -13.42 7.90 20.64
C LEU A 750 -13.43 9.39 21.01
N ILE A 751 -12.51 9.81 21.88
CA ILE A 751 -12.32 11.21 22.24
C ILE A 751 -11.01 11.69 21.62
N VAL A 752 -11.12 12.36 20.47
CA VAL A 752 -9.95 12.77 19.69
C VAL A 752 -9.47 14.18 20.08
N PRO A 753 -8.16 14.39 20.23
CA PRO A 753 -7.59 15.73 20.30
C PRO A 753 -7.88 16.51 19.02
N ALA A 754 -8.36 17.72 19.12
CA ALA A 754 -8.74 18.62 18.01
C ALA A 754 -8.09 20.01 18.20
N GLY A 755 -6.78 20.03 18.40
CA GLY A 755 -5.99 21.24 18.64
C GLY A 755 -5.92 21.61 20.12
N GLN A 756 -5.53 22.87 20.37
CA GLN A 756 -5.30 23.40 21.70
C GLN A 756 -5.94 24.78 21.84
N ASP A 757 -6.36 25.10 23.07
CA ASP A 757 -6.82 26.45 23.41
C ASP A 757 -5.64 27.43 23.64
N ALA A 758 -5.95 28.67 23.98
CA ALA A 758 -4.96 29.71 24.22
C ALA A 758 -4.08 29.44 25.48
N ALA A 759 -4.54 28.60 26.39
CA ALA A 759 -3.77 28.17 27.58
C ALA A 759 -2.91 26.93 27.31
N GLY A 760 -2.98 26.39 26.10
CA GLY A 760 -2.25 25.19 25.71
C GLY A 760 -2.91 23.87 26.12
N ALA A 761 -4.15 23.89 26.65
CA ALA A 761 -4.90 22.69 26.96
C ALA A 761 -5.50 22.05 25.69
N ASP A 762 -5.58 20.73 25.68
CA ASP A 762 -6.18 20.03 24.53
C ASP A 762 -7.68 20.35 24.40
N ILE A 763 -8.08 20.80 23.23
CA ILE A 763 -9.47 20.75 22.78
C ILE A 763 -9.73 19.34 22.29
N THR A 764 -10.89 18.76 22.61
CA THR A 764 -11.25 17.41 22.21
C THR A 764 -12.62 17.38 21.52
N THR A 765 -12.76 16.45 20.59
CA THR A 765 -14.05 16.12 19.94
C THR A 765 -14.40 14.67 20.28
N THR A 766 -15.66 14.43 20.62
CA THR A 766 -16.15 13.07 20.87
C THR A 766 -16.78 12.52 19.59
N ILE A 767 -16.27 11.36 19.15
CA ILE A 767 -16.86 10.51 18.12
C ILE A 767 -17.71 9.48 18.88
N PRO A 768 -19.04 9.52 18.78
CA PRO A 768 -19.89 8.62 19.58
C PRO A 768 -19.74 7.16 19.13
N ALA A 769 -19.96 6.21 20.05
CA ALA A 769 -20.00 4.79 19.72
C ALA A 769 -21.14 4.49 18.73
N VAL A 770 -20.84 3.67 17.73
CA VAL A 770 -21.79 3.21 16.71
C VAL A 770 -21.93 1.69 16.80
N GLY A 771 -23.13 1.17 16.72
CA GLY A 771 -23.40 -0.26 16.68
C GLY A 771 -23.57 -0.80 15.25
N ALA A 772 -23.77 -2.10 15.12
CA ALA A 772 -23.79 -2.83 13.84
C ALA A 772 -24.74 -2.28 12.77
N THR A 773 -25.85 -1.66 13.19
CA THR A 773 -26.83 -1.05 12.27
C THR A 773 -26.36 0.29 11.68
N GLY A 774 -25.26 0.81 12.17
CA GLY A 774 -24.68 2.06 11.72
C GLY A 774 -25.29 3.31 12.33
N SER A 775 -24.88 4.46 11.81
CA SER A 775 -25.36 5.79 12.15
C SER A 775 -26.48 6.22 11.20
N ALA A 776 -27.50 6.92 11.73
CA ALA A 776 -28.54 7.55 10.92
C ALA A 776 -27.98 8.75 10.11
N THR A 777 -26.88 9.35 10.57
CA THR A 777 -26.20 10.45 9.88
C THR A 777 -24.94 9.91 9.23
N PRO A 778 -24.75 10.14 7.92
CA PRO A 778 -23.53 9.74 7.24
C PRO A 778 -22.32 10.53 7.77
N ILE A 779 -21.13 9.94 7.67
CA ILE A 779 -19.87 10.66 7.91
C ILE A 779 -19.75 11.83 6.93
N SER A 780 -19.04 12.89 7.36
CA SER A 780 -18.83 14.08 6.54
C SER A 780 -17.58 13.93 5.67
N ARG A 781 -17.58 14.50 4.47
CA ARG A 781 -16.35 14.69 3.69
C ARG A 781 -15.40 15.65 4.43
N PHE A 782 -14.13 15.61 4.09
CA PHE A 782 -13.14 16.53 4.64
C PHE A 782 -13.61 17.99 4.44
N LEU A 783 -13.58 18.78 5.50
CA LEU A 783 -14.10 20.15 5.57
C LEU A 783 -15.54 20.33 5.01
N ALA A 784 -16.32 19.27 4.93
CA ALA A 784 -17.67 19.23 4.32
C ALA A 784 -17.70 19.74 2.87
N LEU A 785 -16.62 19.58 2.11
CA LEU A 785 -16.51 20.11 0.76
C LEU A 785 -17.28 19.27 -0.27
N ASN A 786 -17.73 19.94 -1.31
CA ASN A 786 -18.26 19.29 -2.50
C ASN A 786 -17.09 18.63 -3.27
N PRO A 787 -17.13 17.32 -3.56
CA PRO A 787 -16.04 16.63 -4.27
C PRO A 787 -15.81 17.13 -5.70
N PHE A 788 -16.81 17.81 -6.29
CA PHE A 788 -16.74 18.43 -7.62
C PHE A 788 -16.25 19.89 -7.59
N ALA A 789 -15.99 20.44 -6.41
CA ALA A 789 -15.48 21.80 -6.33
C ALA A 789 -14.02 21.83 -6.87
N ALA A 790 -13.82 22.61 -7.92
CA ALA A 790 -12.52 23.20 -8.24
C ALA A 790 -12.11 24.18 -7.12
N GLN A 791 -11.03 24.87 -7.27
CA GLN A 791 -10.61 25.92 -6.32
C GLN A 791 -11.60 27.07 -6.28
#